data_df99dbf42db193971baaf2cf292e1939
#
_entry.id   df99dbf42db193971baaf2cf292e1939
#
_cell.length_a   1.000
_cell.length_b   1.000
_cell.length_c   1.000
_cell.angle_alpha   90.00
_cell.angle_beta   90.00
_cell.angle_gamma   90.00
#
_symmetry.space_group_name_H-M   'P 1'
#
loop_
_entity.id
_entity.type
_entity.pdbx_description
1 polymer ?
#
loop_
_entity_poly.entity_id
_entity_poly.type
_entity_poly.pdbx_seq_one_letter_code
_entity_poly.pdbx_strand_id
1 'polypeptide(L)'
;MSRPPHALSLALGLALIAWLPWQSTAADMSGGADALTMDAVQVRNPFQSQNTRAIATKQAAPTIVDSVAADSIGQLPDFNVGDALRRVTGVSTVEYQGEPRYVTVRGLNGNYNSMLIDGFAFASNDIGSRQALMDVLPANFVDRIDVVKSLLPENDGGAIGGVTDLVTATGFARPDGLLTASAKGGANLMGSRYGGRTPVGEGELKWGKRFGRDGQFAFLGAASIWRREISVPQQENGGALNWYNADGTRAPSAYGGTGAAVPSERRWYNYDNTRERRGVTARVDWQPDGPLSGHVSGYTFNQHEASDRNAQVAQVQNSARLTRSGAQSGTLDNLNQLVELGQLRWKRGLSGINGELLAELPGQWRGALRASTSRATVDNPQTWDRFQQNRLAYGFDWNGTLPAFTALDPALADDPTRYANLNHQQERTTYAERVSDLQLELRRNMDEDSRGLGLAFGLRQVRTHMQTAFQRTTWSGLPYSLADVLGDPTCALGCNAPMWTIDPDLADARWDAASGQARGVADITAQNSGTYTVDEQVRAGFAQAQWRGERWRLAGGVRLEQTRFGSSGQQLSGTVWAPVSAQRTYRNWLPSLAGQVQTSANGTLRFGASRSIGRPRLDQMALNGGVLALGSNPPTLNQGNPDLQPRRSQNLDLGHDWTFDDGGSLLSIALFHKTIDNEIFRYGQLQNIDGEQVLVTQPRNTDRPVRMRGAELGAIKELGPWLPALAGLSVGANVTFLDVDYPVVLGDGSRTTLSVLPQQPKQLWNLTLNYARGPLRGTLAWSRTGELWDDRYPNYSNQQEFYRNRYQQPLDRLDLKLAWDVSPAVAVSLDVLNLTGQGYEYRIGRHQEYVQSAWKMAPTVMLGVNVKL
;
A
#
# COMPACT_ATOMS: atom_id res chain seq x y z
N MET A 1 16.14 35.33 -11.15
CA MET A 1 17.22 34.84 -12.04
C MET A 1 16.94 33.38 -12.37
N SER A 2 16.60 33.11 -13.62
CA SER A 2 16.12 31.82 -14.13
C SER A 2 17.23 30.78 -14.14
N ARG A 3 17.03 29.64 -13.48
CA ARG A 3 17.86 28.43 -13.64
C ARG A 3 17.41 27.66 -14.89
N PRO A 4 18.33 27.14 -15.71
CA PRO A 4 17.99 26.38 -16.92
C PRO A 4 17.48 24.97 -16.57
N PRO A 5 16.66 24.33 -17.42
CA PRO A 5 16.03 23.06 -17.16
C PRO A 5 17.02 21.89 -17.31
N HIS A 6 17.15 21.06 -16.29
CA HIS A 6 17.95 19.84 -16.28
C HIS A 6 17.37 18.66 -17.12
N ALA A 7 16.38 18.90 -17.95
CA ALA A 7 15.76 17.87 -18.80
C ALA A 7 16.62 17.44 -20.02
N LEU A 8 17.68 18.17 -20.38
CA LEU A 8 18.51 17.85 -21.55
C LEU A 8 19.69 16.92 -21.25
N SER A 9 20.05 16.69 -20.01
CA SER A 9 21.24 15.88 -19.65
C SER A 9 21.01 14.37 -19.71
N LEU A 10 19.76 13.89 -19.70
CA LEU A 10 19.46 12.45 -19.78
C LEU A 10 19.37 11.93 -21.23
N ALA A 11 19.12 12.79 -22.19
CA ALA A 11 19.03 12.40 -23.61
C ALA A 11 20.39 12.25 -24.29
N LEU A 12 21.45 12.86 -23.74
CA LEU A 12 22.81 12.80 -24.36
C LEU A 12 23.66 11.60 -23.91
N GLY A 13 23.28 10.92 -22.83
CA GLY A 13 24.00 9.72 -22.35
C GLY A 13 23.72 8.44 -23.16
N LEU A 14 22.62 8.37 -23.88
CA LEU A 14 22.22 7.19 -24.67
C LEU A 14 22.69 7.23 -26.14
N ALA A 15 23.15 8.35 -26.65
CA ALA A 15 23.62 8.49 -28.05
C ALA A 15 25.06 8.01 -28.31
N LEU A 16 25.82 7.68 -27.26
CA LEU A 16 27.24 7.29 -27.39
C LEU A 16 27.50 5.78 -27.47
N ILE A 17 26.47 4.93 -27.39
CA ILE A 17 26.64 3.46 -27.51
C ILE A 17 26.42 2.93 -28.93
N ALA A 18 26.04 3.78 -29.87
CA ALA A 18 25.68 3.37 -31.24
C ALA A 18 26.85 3.26 -32.23
N TRP A 19 28.12 3.42 -31.82
CA TRP A 19 29.29 3.41 -32.74
C TRP A 19 30.39 2.45 -32.26
N LEU A 20 30.14 1.14 -32.40
CA LEU A 20 31.24 0.15 -32.52
C LEU A 20 30.85 -0.86 -33.60
N PRO A 21 31.73 -1.02 -34.65
CA PRO A 21 31.46 -1.98 -35.71
C PRO A 21 31.84 -3.39 -35.25
N TRP A 22 30.90 -4.29 -35.23
CA TRP A 22 31.15 -5.72 -35.06
C TRP A 22 31.37 -6.34 -36.44
N GLN A 23 32.59 -6.86 -36.65
CA GLN A 23 32.90 -7.75 -37.74
C GLN A 23 32.46 -9.19 -37.34
N SER A 24 31.53 -9.75 -38.10
CA SER A 24 31.18 -11.16 -38.03
C SER A 24 32.16 -11.99 -38.87
N THR A 25 32.91 -12.87 -38.22
CA THR A 25 33.57 -13.97 -38.91
C THR A 25 32.72 -15.22 -38.80
N ALA A 26 32.11 -15.63 -39.93
CA ALA A 26 31.48 -16.93 -40.06
C ALA A 26 32.56 -18.02 -40.15
N ALA A 27 32.55 -19.00 -39.28
CA ALA A 27 33.30 -20.23 -39.44
C ALA A 27 32.34 -21.38 -39.75
N ASP A 28 32.51 -21.92 -40.93
CA ASP A 28 31.82 -23.10 -41.46
C ASP A 28 32.39 -24.35 -40.74
N MET A 29 31.55 -25.17 -40.12
CA MET A 29 31.90 -26.51 -39.68
C MET A 29 30.75 -27.47 -40.02
N SER A 30 30.88 -28.15 -41.15
CA SER A 30 30.07 -29.30 -41.51
C SER A 30 30.50 -30.54 -40.74
N GLY A 31 29.64 -31.18 -39.98
CA GLY A 31 29.85 -32.48 -39.34
C GLY A 31 28.52 -33.05 -38.89
N GLY A 32 28.02 -34.03 -39.58
CA GLY A 32 26.71 -34.64 -39.34
C GLY A 32 26.60 -35.40 -38.03
N ALA A 33 25.46 -35.29 -37.42
CA ALA A 33 24.85 -36.25 -36.54
C ALA A 33 23.36 -35.96 -36.38
N ASP A 34 22.56 -36.95 -36.42
CA ASP A 34 21.13 -37.13 -36.33
C ASP A 34 20.31 -35.91 -35.86
N ALA A 35 19.53 -35.41 -36.78
CA ALA A 35 18.51 -34.41 -36.49
C ALA A 35 17.39 -35.02 -35.64
N LEU A 36 17.43 -34.81 -34.37
CA LEU A 36 16.21 -34.74 -33.57
C LEU A 36 15.42 -33.55 -34.12
N THR A 37 14.35 -33.84 -34.84
CA THR A 37 13.36 -32.82 -35.25
C THR A 37 12.81 -32.19 -33.98
N MET A 38 13.39 -31.07 -33.59
CA MET A 38 12.72 -30.19 -32.63
C MET A 38 11.46 -29.70 -33.31
N ASP A 39 10.32 -30.04 -32.73
CA ASP A 39 9.05 -29.45 -33.13
C ASP A 39 9.21 -27.94 -33.26
N ALA A 40 8.68 -27.41 -34.37
CA ALA A 40 8.72 -26.00 -34.67
C ALA A 40 8.32 -25.22 -33.42
N VAL A 41 9.24 -24.41 -32.89
CA VAL A 41 8.95 -23.47 -31.80
C VAL A 41 7.83 -22.59 -32.30
N GLN A 42 6.60 -22.94 -31.97
CA GLN A 42 5.48 -22.04 -32.15
C GLN A 42 5.80 -20.81 -31.32
N VAL A 43 5.98 -19.67 -31.98
CA VAL A 43 6.06 -18.35 -31.33
C VAL A 43 4.71 -18.13 -30.68
N ARG A 44 4.56 -18.61 -29.45
CA ARG A 44 3.37 -18.38 -28.65
C ARG A 44 3.28 -16.90 -28.37
N ASN A 45 2.05 -16.35 -28.49
CA ASN A 45 1.73 -15.01 -28.05
C ASN A 45 2.31 -14.77 -26.65
N PRO A 46 3.07 -13.69 -26.37
CA PRO A 46 3.66 -13.44 -25.05
C PRO A 46 2.63 -13.46 -23.91
N PHE A 47 1.40 -13.03 -24.13
CA PHE A 47 0.31 -13.13 -23.15
C PHE A 47 -0.09 -14.59 -22.89
N GLN A 48 -0.11 -15.43 -23.89
CA GLN A 48 -0.42 -16.85 -23.75
C GLN A 48 0.65 -17.56 -22.89
N SER A 49 1.94 -17.28 -23.12
CA SER A 49 3.01 -17.88 -22.32
C SER A 49 2.96 -17.45 -20.85
N GLN A 50 2.49 -16.25 -20.55
CA GLN A 50 2.35 -15.70 -19.19
C GLN A 50 1.16 -16.31 -18.46
N ASN A 51 -0.01 -16.32 -19.12
CA ASN A 51 -1.21 -16.95 -18.60
C ASN A 51 -0.92 -18.43 -18.31
N THR A 52 -0.26 -19.12 -19.23
CA THR A 52 0.10 -20.54 -19.05
C THR A 52 1.02 -20.72 -17.83
N ARG A 53 2.03 -19.86 -17.60
CA ARG A 53 2.89 -19.95 -16.41
C ARG A 53 2.14 -19.69 -15.11
N ALA A 54 1.29 -18.65 -15.07
CA ALA A 54 0.49 -18.34 -13.90
C ALA A 54 -0.51 -19.47 -13.59
N ILE A 55 -1.16 -20.03 -14.60
CA ILE A 55 -2.08 -21.17 -14.51
C ILE A 55 -1.31 -22.43 -14.04
N ALA A 56 -0.13 -22.69 -14.60
CA ALA A 56 0.70 -23.83 -14.20
C ALA A 56 1.12 -23.76 -12.73
N THR A 57 1.55 -22.59 -12.25
CA THR A 57 1.86 -22.36 -10.82
C THR A 57 0.62 -22.64 -9.94
N LYS A 58 -0.56 -22.19 -10.35
CA LYS A 58 -1.82 -22.46 -9.65
C LYS A 58 -2.15 -23.97 -9.65
N GLN A 59 -1.93 -24.66 -10.76
CA GLN A 59 -2.19 -26.10 -10.89
C GLN A 59 -1.25 -26.96 -10.04
N ALA A 60 0.04 -26.57 -9.95
CA ALA A 60 1.05 -27.27 -9.18
C ALA A 60 0.81 -27.15 -7.66
N ALA A 61 0.18 -26.07 -7.20
CA ALA A 61 -0.03 -25.82 -5.78
C ALA A 61 -1.09 -26.75 -5.17
N PRO A 62 -0.83 -27.36 -4.00
CA PRO A 62 -1.81 -28.17 -3.27
C PRO A 62 -2.93 -27.35 -2.63
N THR A 63 -2.75 -26.02 -2.56
CA THR A 63 -3.63 -25.05 -1.90
C THR A 63 -4.18 -24.03 -2.91
N ILE A 64 -5.04 -23.14 -2.46
CA ILE A 64 -5.52 -22.04 -3.30
C ILE A 64 -4.43 -20.96 -3.37
N VAL A 65 -3.81 -20.84 -4.53
CA VAL A 65 -2.76 -19.86 -4.85
C VAL A 65 -3.14 -19.15 -6.15
N ASP A 66 -2.87 -17.85 -6.19
CA ASP A 66 -2.91 -17.07 -7.43
C ASP A 66 -1.55 -16.43 -7.66
N SER A 67 -1.11 -16.41 -8.92
CA SER A 67 0.22 -15.90 -9.30
C SER A 67 0.13 -14.89 -10.41
N VAL A 68 1.06 -13.92 -10.40
CA VAL A 68 1.30 -12.99 -11.51
C VAL A 68 2.76 -13.11 -11.92
N ALA A 69 3.02 -13.41 -13.19
CA ALA A 69 4.39 -13.53 -13.71
C ALA A 69 4.95 -12.16 -14.15
N ALA A 70 6.29 -12.02 -14.13
CA ALA A 70 7.01 -10.79 -14.46
C ALA A 70 6.68 -10.20 -15.83
N ASP A 71 6.51 -11.03 -16.83
CA ASP A 71 6.14 -10.57 -18.17
C ASP A 71 4.78 -9.85 -18.18
N SER A 72 3.91 -10.15 -17.17
CA SER A 72 2.66 -9.43 -16.94
C SER A 72 2.89 -8.13 -16.16
N ILE A 73 3.90 -8.06 -15.30
CA ILE A 73 4.22 -6.89 -14.47
C ILE A 73 4.72 -5.72 -15.32
N GLY A 74 5.41 -5.96 -16.43
CA GLY A 74 5.86 -4.91 -17.35
C GLY A 74 4.90 -4.60 -18.50
N GLN A 75 3.75 -5.25 -18.58
CA GLN A 75 2.81 -5.10 -19.72
C GLN A 75 1.70 -4.08 -19.47
N LEU A 76 1.56 -3.63 -18.25
CA LEU A 76 0.79 -2.45 -17.88
C LEU A 76 1.76 -1.36 -17.37
N PRO A 77 1.31 -0.13 -17.33
CA PRO A 77 2.12 0.97 -16.80
C PRO A 77 2.20 0.90 -15.26
N ASP A 78 2.79 -0.18 -14.74
CA ASP A 78 2.89 -0.41 -13.30
C ASP A 78 4.01 0.45 -12.71
N PHE A 79 3.68 1.39 -11.82
CA PHE A 79 4.67 2.21 -11.14
C PHE A 79 5.36 1.45 -9.99
N ASN A 80 4.65 0.50 -9.40
CA ASN A 80 5.16 -0.30 -8.28
C ASN A 80 4.50 -1.70 -8.27
N VAL A 81 4.99 -2.56 -7.38
CA VAL A 81 4.49 -3.94 -7.20
C VAL A 81 2.98 -3.99 -6.90
N GLY A 82 2.43 -2.98 -6.22
CA GLY A 82 1.01 -2.92 -5.89
C GLY A 82 0.10 -2.82 -7.11
N ASP A 83 0.54 -2.17 -8.20
CA ASP A 83 -0.22 -2.10 -9.45
C ASP A 83 -0.41 -3.48 -10.08
N ALA A 84 0.61 -4.34 -10.03
CA ALA A 84 0.52 -5.72 -10.48
C ALA A 84 -0.41 -6.56 -9.59
N LEU A 85 -0.31 -6.40 -8.27
CA LEU A 85 -1.10 -7.13 -7.29
C LEU A 85 -2.59 -6.83 -7.36
N ARG A 86 -2.99 -5.63 -7.72
CA ARG A 86 -4.41 -5.23 -7.82
C ARG A 86 -5.21 -6.08 -8.82
N ARG A 87 -4.54 -6.73 -9.79
CA ARG A 87 -5.15 -7.60 -10.81
C ARG A 87 -5.34 -9.05 -10.37
N VAL A 88 -4.75 -9.43 -9.25
CA VAL A 88 -4.90 -10.78 -8.68
C VAL A 88 -6.31 -10.94 -8.10
N THR A 89 -6.95 -12.07 -8.33
CA THR A 89 -8.27 -12.37 -7.76
C THR A 89 -8.26 -12.22 -6.23
N GLY A 90 -9.24 -11.53 -5.66
CA GLY A 90 -9.33 -11.31 -4.22
C GLY A 90 -8.28 -10.37 -3.62
N VAL A 91 -7.49 -9.71 -4.45
CA VAL A 91 -6.50 -8.72 -4.01
C VAL A 91 -6.95 -7.32 -4.43
N SER A 92 -6.79 -6.35 -3.55
CA SER A 92 -6.99 -4.93 -3.86
C SER A 92 -5.89 -4.08 -3.22
N THR A 93 -5.87 -2.81 -3.58
CA THR A 93 -4.91 -1.86 -3.06
C THR A 93 -5.60 -0.66 -2.44
N VAL A 94 -5.02 -0.15 -1.37
CA VAL A 94 -5.36 1.17 -0.84
C VAL A 94 -4.39 2.16 -1.47
N GLU A 95 -4.94 3.13 -2.18
CA GLU A 95 -4.15 4.10 -2.94
C GLU A 95 -3.94 5.39 -2.15
N TYR A 96 -2.83 6.07 -2.45
CA TYR A 96 -2.57 7.43 -1.99
C TYR A 96 -2.02 8.27 -3.14
N GLN A 97 -2.73 9.35 -3.48
CA GLN A 97 -2.37 10.25 -4.60
C GLN A 97 -2.12 9.50 -5.93
N GLY A 98 -2.97 8.50 -6.22
CA GLY A 98 -2.93 7.74 -7.48
C GLY A 98 -1.89 6.61 -7.54
N GLU A 99 -1.25 6.26 -6.43
CA GLU A 99 -0.35 5.10 -6.33
C GLU A 99 -0.82 4.10 -5.29
N PRO A 100 -0.75 2.78 -5.58
CA PRO A 100 -0.94 1.74 -4.58
C PRO A 100 0.09 1.89 -3.45
N ARG A 101 -0.40 1.99 -2.22
CA ARG A 101 0.44 2.08 -1.03
C ARG A 101 0.37 0.82 -0.18
N TYR A 102 -0.81 0.24 0.00
CA TYR A 102 -1.01 -0.99 0.76
C TYR A 102 -1.77 -2.02 -0.06
N VAL A 103 -1.53 -3.29 0.26
CA VAL A 103 -2.20 -4.42 -0.37
C VAL A 103 -3.15 -5.07 0.62
N THR A 104 -4.36 -5.40 0.17
CA THR A 104 -5.32 -6.20 0.91
C THR A 104 -5.53 -7.55 0.23
N VAL A 105 -5.64 -8.62 0.99
CA VAL A 105 -5.97 -9.94 0.49
C VAL A 105 -7.31 -10.36 1.06
N ARG A 106 -8.27 -10.67 0.19
CA ARG A 106 -9.67 -10.97 0.58
C ARG A 106 -10.27 -9.88 1.46
N GLY A 107 -9.96 -8.59 1.14
CA GLY A 107 -10.40 -7.42 1.87
C GLY A 107 -9.78 -7.24 3.26
N LEU A 108 -8.85 -8.07 3.68
CA LEU A 108 -8.08 -7.92 4.92
C LEU A 108 -6.83 -7.09 4.64
N ASN A 109 -6.64 -6.00 5.37
CA ASN A 109 -5.52 -5.09 5.17
C ASN A 109 -4.16 -5.74 5.50
N GLY A 110 -3.06 -5.08 5.16
CA GLY A 110 -1.72 -5.65 5.27
C GLY A 110 -1.32 -6.15 6.67
N ASN A 111 -1.98 -5.68 7.75
CA ASN A 111 -1.72 -6.17 9.11
C ASN A 111 -2.29 -7.57 9.40
N TYR A 112 -3.11 -8.13 8.49
CA TYR A 112 -3.61 -9.50 8.54
C TYR A 112 -2.87 -10.42 7.57
N ASN A 113 -1.94 -9.87 6.78
CA ASN A 113 -1.24 -10.56 5.73
C ASN A 113 0.25 -10.65 6.04
N SER A 114 0.91 -11.68 5.53
CA SER A 114 2.37 -11.75 5.51
C SER A 114 2.86 -11.41 4.11
N MET A 115 3.86 -10.55 4.01
CA MET A 115 4.55 -10.27 2.76
C MET A 115 6.02 -10.64 2.88
N LEU A 116 6.53 -11.33 1.87
CA LEU A 116 7.86 -11.91 1.84
C LEU A 116 8.60 -11.47 0.57
N ILE A 117 9.92 -11.51 0.61
CA ILE A 117 10.81 -11.44 -0.56
C ILE A 117 11.61 -12.74 -0.60
N ASP A 118 11.42 -13.56 -1.64
CA ASP A 118 12.04 -14.89 -1.78
C ASP A 118 11.78 -15.80 -0.54
N GLY A 119 10.58 -15.75 0.05
CA GLY A 119 10.23 -16.52 1.25
C GLY A 119 10.72 -15.93 2.57
N PHE A 120 11.42 -14.79 2.58
CA PHE A 120 11.96 -14.13 3.77
C PHE A 120 11.09 -12.99 4.25
N ALA A 121 10.93 -12.87 5.56
CA ALA A 121 10.39 -11.67 6.18
C ALA A 121 11.36 -10.49 6.03
N PHE A 122 10.83 -9.29 5.81
CA PHE A 122 11.62 -8.07 5.65
C PHE A 122 11.04 -6.90 6.45
N ALA A 123 11.85 -5.88 6.69
CA ALA A 123 11.50 -4.71 7.48
C ALA A 123 10.50 -3.80 6.74
N SER A 124 9.58 -3.20 7.47
CA SER A 124 8.57 -2.28 6.95
C SER A 124 8.95 -0.81 7.13
N ASN A 125 8.66 0.03 6.13
CA ASN A 125 8.75 1.49 6.21
C ASN A 125 7.46 2.15 6.75
N ASP A 126 6.43 1.36 7.09
CA ASP A 126 5.19 1.87 7.67
C ASP A 126 5.30 1.88 9.19
N ILE A 127 5.43 3.08 9.77
CA ILE A 127 5.79 3.30 11.17
C ILE A 127 4.86 2.52 12.12
N GLY A 128 5.44 1.57 12.87
CA GLY A 128 4.73 0.75 13.84
C GLY A 128 3.73 -0.26 13.27
N SER A 129 3.57 -0.34 11.96
CA SER A 129 2.69 -1.26 11.26
C SER A 129 3.43 -2.54 10.86
N ARG A 130 2.67 -3.56 10.42
CA ARG A 130 3.23 -4.79 9.81
C ARG A 130 3.02 -4.81 8.30
N GLN A 131 2.45 -3.76 7.75
CA GLN A 131 2.20 -3.63 6.32
C GLN A 131 3.48 -3.24 5.59
N ALA A 132 3.73 -3.82 4.43
CA ALA A 132 4.75 -3.33 3.53
C ALA A 132 4.21 -2.17 2.68
N LEU A 133 5.01 -1.12 2.50
CA LEU A 133 4.69 -0.01 1.62
C LEU A 133 5.06 -0.37 0.18
N MET A 134 4.06 -0.48 -0.71
CA MET A 134 4.26 -0.81 -2.12
C MET A 134 4.93 0.33 -2.88
N ASP A 135 4.68 1.56 -2.48
CA ASP A 135 5.24 2.76 -3.11
C ASP A 135 6.77 2.93 -2.91
N VAL A 136 7.42 2.06 -2.12
CA VAL A 136 8.88 1.96 -2.00
C VAL A 136 9.45 0.88 -2.93
N LEU A 137 8.65 -0.13 -3.30
CA LEU A 137 9.08 -1.32 -4.05
C LEU A 137 8.89 -1.13 -5.57
N PRO A 138 9.95 -1.01 -6.37
CA PRO A 138 9.82 -0.90 -7.83
C PRO A 138 9.29 -2.23 -8.41
N ALA A 139 8.53 -2.14 -9.52
CA ALA A 139 7.94 -3.34 -10.12
C ALA A 139 8.98 -4.28 -10.77
N ASN A 140 10.10 -3.75 -11.22
CA ASN A 140 11.08 -4.45 -12.06
C ASN A 140 11.99 -5.46 -11.32
N PHE A 141 11.98 -5.49 -9.98
CA PHE A 141 12.84 -6.45 -9.25
C PHE A 141 12.21 -7.82 -9.09
N VAL A 142 10.91 -7.95 -9.32
CA VAL A 142 10.12 -9.15 -9.11
C VAL A 142 9.97 -9.92 -10.43
N ASP A 143 10.14 -11.24 -10.41
CA ASP A 143 9.86 -12.14 -11.53
C ASP A 143 8.46 -12.75 -11.46
N ARG A 144 7.99 -13.02 -10.25
CA ARG A 144 6.68 -13.58 -9.97
C ARG A 144 6.19 -13.10 -8.62
N ILE A 145 4.90 -12.92 -8.49
CA ILE A 145 4.23 -12.67 -7.22
C ILE A 145 3.27 -13.80 -6.97
N ASP A 146 3.46 -14.51 -5.86
CA ASP A 146 2.58 -15.60 -5.44
C ASP A 146 1.73 -15.15 -4.25
N VAL A 147 0.41 -15.34 -4.34
CA VAL A 147 -0.54 -15.04 -3.26
C VAL A 147 -1.16 -16.33 -2.79
N VAL A 148 -0.67 -16.85 -1.66
CA VAL A 148 -1.14 -18.08 -1.02
C VAL A 148 -2.28 -17.74 -0.09
N LYS A 149 -3.48 -18.24 -0.39
CA LYS A 149 -4.72 -17.92 0.34
C LYS A 149 -5.18 -19.01 1.30
N SER A 150 -4.73 -20.25 1.09
CA SER A 150 -4.96 -21.39 1.99
C SER A 150 -3.63 -21.90 2.51
N LEU A 151 -3.44 -21.89 3.82
CA LEU A 151 -2.14 -22.11 4.44
C LEU A 151 -1.87 -23.58 4.75
N LEU A 152 -0.61 -23.99 4.58
CA LEU A 152 -0.02 -25.22 5.09
C LEU A 152 0.97 -24.92 6.24
N PRO A 153 1.45 -25.92 7.01
CA PRO A 153 2.33 -25.69 8.16
C PRO A 153 3.66 -24.99 7.80
N GLU A 154 4.15 -25.14 6.58
CA GLU A 154 5.35 -24.48 6.06
C GLU A 154 5.17 -22.95 5.89
N ASN A 155 3.94 -22.49 5.68
CA ASN A 155 3.66 -21.07 5.51
C ASN A 155 3.78 -20.29 6.83
N ASP A 156 3.97 -18.98 6.75
CA ASP A 156 3.93 -18.07 7.90
C ASP A 156 2.54 -18.11 8.55
N GLY A 157 2.49 -18.41 9.85
CA GLY A 157 1.25 -18.48 10.61
C GLY A 157 0.61 -17.10 10.85
N GLY A 158 1.36 -16.01 10.65
CA GLY A 158 0.93 -14.61 10.82
C GLY A 158 0.06 -14.07 9.69
N ALA A 159 -0.62 -14.91 8.93
CA ALA A 159 -1.31 -14.56 7.69
C ALA A 159 -2.78 -15.02 7.70
N ILE A 160 -3.69 -14.21 8.23
CA ILE A 160 -5.14 -14.51 8.19
C ILE A 160 -5.70 -14.35 6.77
N GLY A 161 -5.31 -13.29 6.06
CA GLY A 161 -5.73 -13.04 4.69
C GLY A 161 -5.01 -13.91 3.68
N GLY A 162 -3.69 -13.98 3.79
CA GLY A 162 -2.82 -14.76 2.93
C GLY A 162 -1.36 -14.37 3.06
N VAL A 163 -0.50 -15.13 2.39
CA VAL A 163 0.94 -14.85 2.25
C VAL A 163 1.18 -14.37 0.82
N THR A 164 1.80 -13.22 0.67
CA THR A 164 2.26 -12.69 -0.62
C THR A 164 3.77 -12.80 -0.68
N ASP A 165 4.30 -13.56 -1.63
CA ASP A 165 5.73 -13.71 -1.85
C ASP A 165 6.16 -13.04 -3.14
N LEU A 166 7.11 -12.12 -3.02
CA LEU A 166 7.74 -11.40 -4.13
C LEU A 166 8.99 -12.16 -4.55
N VAL A 167 8.85 -13.03 -5.54
CA VAL A 167 9.92 -13.91 -6.02
C VAL A 167 10.82 -13.15 -7.00
N THR A 168 12.12 -13.09 -6.70
CA THR A 168 13.09 -12.41 -7.55
C THR A 168 13.54 -13.29 -8.72
N ALA A 169 13.91 -12.65 -9.84
CA ALA A 169 14.40 -13.35 -11.02
C ALA A 169 15.77 -14.00 -10.77
N THR A 170 16.04 -15.12 -11.44
CA THR A 170 17.36 -15.79 -11.46
C THR A 170 18.05 -15.54 -12.79
N GLY A 171 19.40 -15.45 -12.77
CA GLY A 171 20.21 -15.37 -13.96
C GLY A 171 20.20 -16.66 -14.79
N PHE A 172 19.79 -17.79 -14.23
CA PHE A 172 19.67 -19.05 -14.98
C PHE A 172 18.48 -19.10 -15.93
N ALA A 173 17.48 -18.22 -15.77
CA ALA A 173 16.33 -18.18 -16.66
C ALA A 173 16.67 -17.81 -18.13
N ARG A 174 17.86 -17.28 -18.40
CA ARG A 174 18.33 -16.83 -19.72
C ARG A 174 19.76 -17.34 -19.99
N PRO A 175 19.92 -18.47 -20.70
CA PRO A 175 21.24 -19.08 -20.95
C PRO A 175 22.17 -18.17 -21.73
N ASP A 176 21.67 -17.40 -22.69
CA ASP A 176 22.46 -16.54 -23.58
C ASP A 176 22.78 -15.14 -22.99
N GLY A 177 22.35 -14.93 -21.74
CA GLY A 177 22.43 -13.64 -21.08
C GLY A 177 21.18 -12.78 -21.30
N LEU A 178 21.14 -11.66 -20.63
CA LEU A 178 20.06 -10.67 -20.69
C LEU A 178 20.67 -9.28 -20.52
N LEU A 179 20.38 -8.38 -21.45
CA LEU A 179 20.53 -6.95 -21.23
C LEU A 179 19.25 -6.27 -21.68
N THR A 180 18.53 -5.65 -20.76
CA THR A 180 17.36 -4.84 -21.09
C THR A 180 17.51 -3.46 -20.49
N ALA A 181 17.18 -2.44 -21.27
CA ALA A 181 17.10 -1.07 -20.82
C ALA A 181 15.75 -0.48 -21.24
N SER A 182 15.13 0.29 -20.35
CA SER A 182 13.93 1.04 -20.68
C SER A 182 14.07 2.48 -20.19
N ALA A 183 13.47 3.39 -20.95
CA ALA A 183 13.32 4.79 -20.57
C ALA A 183 11.92 5.25 -20.96
N LYS A 184 11.23 5.89 -20.02
CA LYS A 184 9.91 6.47 -20.25
C LYS A 184 9.89 7.91 -19.76
N GLY A 185 9.16 8.77 -20.47
CA GLY A 185 8.96 10.16 -20.08
C GLY A 185 7.57 10.64 -20.47
N GLY A 186 7.03 11.55 -19.68
CA GLY A 186 5.69 12.05 -19.90
C GLY A 186 5.24 13.06 -18.87
N ALA A 187 3.92 13.15 -18.68
CA ALA A 187 3.32 14.13 -17.77
C ALA A 187 2.02 13.62 -17.14
N ASN A 188 1.74 14.10 -15.93
CA ASN A 188 0.41 14.06 -15.35
C ASN A 188 -0.38 15.31 -15.80
N LEU A 189 -1.58 15.11 -16.31
CA LEU A 189 -2.35 16.19 -16.96
C LEU A 189 -3.02 17.17 -15.97
N MET A 190 -2.87 16.97 -14.67
CA MET A 190 -3.43 17.85 -13.63
C MET A 190 -2.61 19.13 -13.43
N GLY A 191 -1.28 19.02 -13.42
CA GLY A 191 -0.42 20.12 -13.03
C GLY A 191 -0.56 21.37 -13.88
N SER A 192 -0.70 21.23 -15.21
CA SER A 192 -0.89 22.36 -16.13
C SER A 192 -2.17 23.16 -15.84
N ARG A 193 -3.18 22.53 -15.24
CA ARG A 193 -4.46 23.18 -14.91
C ARG A 193 -4.40 23.95 -13.60
N TYR A 194 -3.55 23.54 -12.66
CA TYR A 194 -3.49 24.11 -11.31
C TYR A 194 -2.12 24.73 -10.98
N GLY A 195 -1.30 24.95 -12.00
CA GLY A 195 -0.01 25.62 -11.84
C GLY A 195 1.12 24.77 -11.28
N GLY A 196 0.83 23.50 -10.90
CA GLY A 196 1.85 22.57 -10.39
C GLY A 196 2.72 21.97 -11.49
N ARG A 197 3.77 21.26 -11.11
CA ARG A 197 4.65 20.54 -12.05
C ARG A 197 4.04 19.21 -12.43
N THR A 198 4.35 18.74 -13.63
CA THR A 198 3.72 17.56 -14.22
C THR A 198 4.65 16.46 -14.67
N PRO A 199 5.98 16.62 -14.72
CA PRO A 199 6.84 15.64 -15.37
C PRO A 199 6.80 14.30 -14.61
N VAL A 200 6.79 13.23 -15.42
CA VAL A 200 6.93 11.85 -14.97
C VAL A 200 8.04 11.21 -15.81
N GLY A 201 8.92 10.49 -15.18
CA GLY A 201 9.99 9.78 -15.85
C GLY A 201 10.39 8.50 -15.15
N GLU A 202 10.80 7.51 -15.93
CA GLU A 202 11.25 6.21 -15.46
C GLU A 202 12.43 5.73 -16.31
N GLY A 203 13.41 5.15 -15.64
CA GLY A 203 14.53 4.47 -16.28
C GLY A 203 14.82 3.15 -15.59
N GLU A 204 15.04 2.10 -16.38
CA GLU A 204 15.32 0.77 -15.85
C GLU A 204 16.45 0.14 -16.64
N LEU A 205 17.30 -0.62 -15.94
CA LEU A 205 18.35 -1.44 -16.50
C LEU A 205 18.31 -2.82 -15.83
N LYS A 206 18.35 -3.88 -16.61
CA LYS A 206 18.49 -5.25 -16.11
C LYS A 206 19.58 -5.95 -16.91
N TRP A 207 20.54 -6.55 -16.22
CA TRP A 207 21.63 -7.30 -16.81
C TRP A 207 21.84 -8.62 -16.11
N GLY A 208 21.95 -9.68 -16.89
CA GLY A 208 22.18 -11.03 -16.36
C GLY A 208 23.09 -11.83 -17.29
N LYS A 209 23.91 -12.71 -16.70
CA LYS A 209 24.82 -13.58 -17.43
C LYS A 209 25.15 -14.83 -16.62
N ARG A 210 25.27 -15.96 -17.33
CA ARG A 210 25.90 -17.16 -16.77
C ARG A 210 27.42 -17.08 -16.90
N PHE A 211 28.14 -17.64 -15.94
CA PHE A 211 29.59 -17.67 -15.92
C PHE A 211 30.12 -18.89 -15.16
N GLY A 212 31.45 -19.07 -15.13
CA GLY A 212 32.08 -20.29 -14.58
C GLY A 212 32.37 -21.30 -15.69
N ARG A 213 33.10 -22.37 -15.34
CA ARG A 213 33.60 -23.35 -16.31
C ARG A 213 32.46 -24.03 -17.07
N ASP A 214 31.39 -24.41 -16.38
CA ASP A 214 30.24 -25.14 -16.93
C ASP A 214 28.93 -24.33 -16.80
N GLY A 215 29.04 -22.99 -16.71
CA GLY A 215 27.89 -22.12 -16.48
C GLY A 215 27.22 -22.29 -15.12
N GLN A 216 27.96 -22.79 -14.15
CA GLN A 216 27.47 -23.14 -12.80
C GLN A 216 27.08 -21.92 -11.95
N PHE A 217 27.46 -20.73 -12.34
CA PHE A 217 27.05 -19.48 -11.72
C PHE A 217 26.17 -18.68 -12.67
N ALA A 218 25.24 -17.94 -12.09
CA ALA A 218 24.46 -16.95 -12.80
C ALA A 218 24.40 -15.65 -11.99
N PHE A 219 24.60 -14.54 -12.63
CA PHE A 219 24.39 -13.20 -12.05
C PHE A 219 23.18 -12.57 -12.69
N LEU A 220 22.40 -11.85 -11.89
CA LEU A 220 21.36 -10.94 -12.33
C LEU A 220 21.39 -9.67 -11.48
N GLY A 221 21.51 -8.52 -12.13
CA GLY A 221 21.41 -7.21 -11.52
C GLY A 221 20.30 -6.40 -12.17
N ALA A 222 19.61 -5.57 -11.39
CA ALA A 222 18.65 -4.61 -11.88
C ALA A 222 18.80 -3.27 -11.15
N ALA A 223 18.61 -2.18 -11.89
CA ALA A 223 18.56 -0.83 -11.35
C ALA A 223 17.36 -0.08 -11.92
N SER A 224 16.76 0.78 -11.12
CA SER A 224 15.64 1.62 -11.53
C SER A 224 15.72 3.00 -10.91
N ILE A 225 15.21 3.97 -11.65
CA ILE A 225 14.95 5.32 -11.20
C ILE A 225 13.56 5.72 -11.70
N TRP A 226 12.78 6.31 -10.83
CA TRP A 226 11.46 6.83 -11.18
C TRP A 226 11.23 8.15 -10.46
N ARG A 227 10.62 9.11 -11.17
CA ARG A 227 10.25 10.42 -10.62
C ARG A 227 8.91 10.84 -11.16
N ARG A 228 8.06 11.40 -10.27
CA ARG A 228 6.78 11.97 -10.62
C ARG A 228 6.57 13.30 -9.88
N GLU A 229 6.14 14.32 -10.61
CA GLU A 229 5.64 15.57 -10.04
C GLU A 229 4.16 15.67 -10.37
N ILE A 230 3.33 15.94 -9.37
CA ILE A 230 1.88 16.10 -9.53
C ILE A 230 1.35 17.20 -8.62
N SER A 231 0.27 17.82 -9.06
CA SER A 231 -0.56 18.69 -8.23
C SER A 231 -1.86 17.97 -7.89
N VAL A 232 -2.25 17.95 -6.62
CA VAL A 232 -3.45 17.24 -6.13
C VAL A 232 -4.35 18.22 -5.39
N PRO A 233 -5.31 18.85 -6.09
CA PRO A 233 -6.29 19.70 -5.45
C PRO A 233 -7.31 18.87 -4.69
N GLN A 234 -7.67 19.34 -3.50
CA GLN A 234 -8.58 18.68 -2.59
C GLN A 234 -9.48 19.67 -1.89
N GLN A 235 -10.71 19.29 -1.63
CA GLN A 235 -11.61 19.98 -0.72
C GLN A 235 -12.05 19.02 0.39
N GLU A 236 -12.11 19.53 1.62
CA GLU A 236 -12.46 18.74 2.79
C GLU A 236 -13.34 19.54 3.74
N ASN A 237 -14.30 18.85 4.36
CA ASN A 237 -15.06 19.33 5.50
C ASN A 237 -14.44 18.73 6.77
N GLY A 238 -14.19 19.52 7.79
CA GLY A 238 -13.69 19.02 9.07
C GLY A 238 -14.55 17.87 9.60
N GLY A 239 -13.92 16.91 10.27
CA GLY A 239 -14.53 15.64 10.63
C GLY A 239 -15.73 15.67 11.59
N ALA A 240 -16.10 16.84 12.11
CA ALA A 240 -17.27 17.05 12.95
C ALA A 240 -18.31 17.92 12.26
N LEU A 241 -19.58 17.56 12.40
CA LEU A 241 -20.70 18.43 12.05
C LEU A 241 -21.20 19.15 13.28
N ASN A 242 -21.40 20.45 13.19
CA ASN A 242 -22.08 21.26 14.17
C ASN A 242 -23.54 21.38 13.77
N TRP A 243 -24.43 21.18 14.70
CA TRP A 243 -25.86 21.33 14.50
C TRP A 243 -26.33 22.60 15.17
N TYR A 244 -27.20 23.33 14.50
CA TYR A 244 -27.68 24.64 14.97
C TYR A 244 -29.19 24.56 15.23
N ASN A 245 -29.60 25.04 16.38
CA ASN A 245 -31.01 25.21 16.75
C ASN A 245 -31.72 26.25 15.89
N ALA A 246 -33.05 26.34 15.95
CA ALA A 246 -33.83 27.33 15.23
C ALA A 246 -33.50 28.79 15.63
N ASP A 247 -33.01 29.00 16.86
CA ASP A 247 -32.58 30.32 17.39
C ASP A 247 -31.13 30.68 16.98
N GLY A 248 -30.47 29.84 16.19
CA GLY A 248 -29.11 30.05 15.71
C GLY A 248 -28.03 29.68 16.70
N THR A 249 -28.37 29.15 17.85
CA THR A 249 -27.37 28.63 18.79
C THR A 249 -26.90 27.22 18.39
N ARG A 250 -25.64 26.91 18.72
CA ARG A 250 -25.12 25.56 18.49
C ARG A 250 -25.81 24.57 19.41
N ALA A 251 -26.37 23.52 18.84
CA ALA A 251 -26.93 22.42 19.61
C ALA A 251 -25.82 21.57 20.24
N PRO A 252 -25.94 21.12 21.49
CA PRO A 252 -24.98 20.18 22.05
C PRO A 252 -25.06 18.86 21.29
N SER A 253 -24.01 18.55 20.59
CA SER A 253 -23.57 17.30 19.92
C SER A 253 -24.64 16.25 19.54
N ALA A 254 -25.78 16.63 18.95
CA ALA A 254 -26.77 15.64 18.55
C ALA A 254 -26.86 15.54 17.02
N TYR A 255 -26.38 14.44 16.49
CA TYR A 255 -26.65 14.06 15.11
C TYR A 255 -28.16 13.98 14.85
N GLY A 256 -28.61 14.68 13.79
CA GLY A 256 -30.02 14.70 13.42
C GLY A 256 -30.87 15.65 14.24
N GLY A 257 -30.28 16.67 14.88
CA GLY A 257 -31.02 17.80 15.45
C GLY A 257 -31.89 18.49 14.39
N THR A 258 -32.89 19.26 14.80
CA THR A 258 -33.84 19.98 13.92
C THR A 258 -33.20 21.13 13.14
N GLY A 259 -31.89 21.30 13.24
CA GLY A 259 -31.15 22.41 12.70
C GLY A 259 -30.37 22.10 11.41
N ALA A 260 -29.71 23.12 10.88
CA ALA A 260 -28.77 22.97 9.78
C ALA A 260 -27.48 22.28 10.26
N ALA A 261 -26.98 21.31 9.48
CA ALA A 261 -25.67 20.73 9.69
C ALA A 261 -24.60 21.66 9.07
N VAL A 262 -23.62 22.08 9.85
CA VAL A 262 -22.50 22.91 9.40
C VAL A 262 -21.20 22.20 9.75
N PRO A 263 -20.27 21.96 8.79
CA PRO A 263 -18.97 21.37 9.14
C PRO A 263 -18.21 22.32 10.07
N SER A 264 -17.47 21.74 11.02
CA SER A 264 -16.64 22.52 11.95
C SER A 264 -15.55 23.30 11.23
N GLU A 265 -15.12 22.78 10.09
CA GLU A 265 -14.11 23.40 9.25
C GLU A 265 -14.42 23.15 7.78
N ARG A 266 -14.14 24.11 6.94
CA ARG A 266 -14.12 23.97 5.50
C ARG A 266 -12.69 24.23 5.02
N ARG A 267 -12.10 23.29 4.30
CA ARG A 267 -10.71 23.31 3.88
C ARG A 267 -10.58 23.17 2.39
N TRP A 268 -9.72 23.97 1.81
CA TRP A 268 -9.26 23.88 0.42
C TRP A 268 -7.77 23.63 0.46
N TYR A 269 -7.31 22.58 -0.23
CA TYR A 269 -5.91 22.18 -0.29
C TYR A 269 -5.42 22.16 -1.72
N ASN A 270 -4.14 22.43 -1.88
CA ASN A 270 -3.37 21.97 -3.02
C ASN A 270 -2.08 21.34 -2.52
N TYR A 271 -1.80 20.14 -2.99
CA TYR A 271 -0.54 19.45 -2.75
C TYR A 271 0.29 19.51 -4.02
N ASP A 272 1.44 20.17 -4.00
CA ASP A 272 2.47 20.04 -5.01
C ASP A 272 3.47 19.00 -4.53
N ASN A 273 3.42 17.81 -5.15
CA ASN A 273 4.11 16.64 -4.69
C ASN A 273 5.14 16.19 -5.72
N THR A 274 6.39 16.06 -5.29
CA THR A 274 7.46 15.41 -6.03
C THR A 274 7.82 14.12 -5.31
N ARG A 275 7.79 13.01 -6.04
CA ARG A 275 8.14 11.69 -5.51
C ARG A 275 9.20 11.05 -6.39
N GLU A 276 10.29 10.59 -5.78
CA GLU A 276 11.38 9.89 -6.45
C GLU A 276 11.58 8.52 -5.84
N ARG A 277 11.85 7.51 -6.68
CA ARG A 277 12.25 6.18 -6.27
C ARG A 277 13.54 5.77 -6.97
N ARG A 278 14.41 5.09 -6.24
CA ARG A 278 15.62 4.49 -6.77
C ARG A 278 15.75 3.09 -6.18
N GLY A 279 16.01 2.12 -7.05
CA GLY A 279 16.16 0.74 -6.66
C GLY A 279 17.37 0.10 -7.31
N VAL A 280 18.05 -0.75 -6.54
CA VAL A 280 19.11 -1.63 -7.05
C VAL A 280 18.92 -3.00 -6.43
N THR A 281 19.01 -4.03 -7.25
CA THR A 281 19.03 -5.43 -6.82
C THR A 281 20.16 -6.17 -7.50
N ALA A 282 20.72 -7.15 -6.81
CA ALA A 282 21.72 -8.05 -7.35
C ALA A 282 21.53 -9.44 -6.78
N ARG A 283 21.65 -10.45 -7.63
CA ARG A 283 21.57 -11.86 -7.26
C ARG A 283 22.66 -12.67 -7.93
N VAL A 284 23.28 -13.53 -7.16
CA VAL A 284 24.21 -14.56 -7.66
C VAL A 284 23.63 -15.91 -7.30
N ASP A 285 23.36 -16.72 -8.29
CA ASP A 285 22.96 -18.11 -8.14
C ASP A 285 24.15 -19.01 -8.39
N TRP A 286 24.22 -20.12 -7.66
CA TRP A 286 25.24 -21.15 -7.81
C TRP A 286 24.56 -22.52 -7.91
N GLN A 287 24.74 -23.20 -9.02
CA GLN A 287 24.16 -24.50 -9.34
C GLN A 287 25.19 -25.38 -10.04
N PRO A 288 26.12 -26.00 -9.30
CA PRO A 288 27.10 -26.96 -9.84
C PRO A 288 26.48 -28.33 -10.12
N ASP A 289 27.20 -29.15 -10.84
CA ASP A 289 26.92 -30.61 -10.96
C ASP A 289 27.23 -31.30 -9.63
N GLY A 290 26.37 -31.18 -8.62
CA GLY A 290 26.60 -31.74 -7.29
C GLY A 290 25.43 -31.57 -6.36
N PRO A 291 25.53 -32.09 -5.13
CA PRO A 291 24.41 -32.11 -4.20
C PRO A 291 24.13 -30.76 -3.55
N LEU A 292 24.96 -29.74 -3.76
CA LEU A 292 24.81 -28.41 -3.16
C LEU A 292 24.49 -27.40 -4.23
N SER A 293 23.53 -26.52 -3.96
CA SER A 293 23.23 -25.34 -4.75
C SER A 293 22.79 -24.20 -3.84
N GLY A 294 22.71 -23.00 -4.33
CA GLY A 294 22.25 -21.89 -3.53
C GLY A 294 22.29 -20.55 -4.24
N HIS A 295 21.91 -19.53 -3.51
CA HIS A 295 22.01 -18.16 -4.00
C HIS A 295 22.24 -17.16 -2.87
N VAL A 296 22.73 -16.00 -3.24
CA VAL A 296 22.77 -14.81 -2.41
C VAL A 296 22.18 -13.66 -3.23
N SER A 297 21.26 -12.92 -2.64
CA SER A 297 20.68 -11.72 -3.23
C SER A 297 20.71 -10.55 -2.27
N GLY A 298 20.81 -9.34 -2.83
CA GLY A 298 20.75 -8.11 -2.06
C GLY A 298 19.93 -7.06 -2.79
N TYR A 299 19.32 -6.16 -2.03
CA TYR A 299 18.49 -5.08 -2.56
C TYR A 299 18.61 -3.80 -1.73
N THR A 300 18.44 -2.68 -2.40
CA THR A 300 18.24 -1.38 -1.75
C THR A 300 17.25 -0.56 -2.54
N PHE A 301 16.24 -0.05 -1.84
CA PHE A 301 15.18 0.78 -2.38
C PHE A 301 15.08 2.04 -1.55
N ASN A 302 15.04 3.19 -2.21
CA ASN A 302 14.91 4.49 -1.56
C ASN A 302 13.77 5.28 -2.22
N GLN A 303 12.93 5.88 -1.40
CA GLN A 303 11.88 6.79 -1.82
C GLN A 303 12.08 8.14 -1.12
N HIS A 304 12.09 9.20 -1.92
CA HIS A 304 12.03 10.58 -1.43
C HIS A 304 10.72 11.19 -1.90
N GLU A 305 10.00 11.78 -0.96
CA GLU A 305 8.77 12.53 -1.24
C GLU A 305 8.90 13.93 -0.66
N ALA A 306 8.74 14.93 -1.49
CA ALA A 306 8.63 16.33 -1.10
C ALA A 306 7.23 16.81 -1.49
N SER A 307 6.47 17.28 -0.52
CA SER A 307 5.12 17.74 -0.71
C SER A 307 4.94 19.10 -0.05
N ASP A 308 4.63 20.10 -0.83
CA ASP A 308 4.24 21.42 -0.34
C ASP A 308 2.72 21.50 -0.36
N ARG A 309 2.12 21.53 0.83
CA ARG A 309 0.68 21.57 1.04
C ARG A 309 0.25 22.97 1.38
N ASN A 310 -0.27 23.70 0.43
CA ASN A 310 -0.97 24.93 0.69
C ASN A 310 -2.42 24.65 1.06
N ALA A 311 -2.93 25.33 2.09
CA ALA A 311 -4.31 25.19 2.55
C ALA A 311 -4.90 26.53 2.96
N GLN A 312 -6.18 26.71 2.62
CA GLN A 312 -7.04 27.77 3.16
C GLN A 312 -8.16 27.10 3.95
N VAL A 313 -8.36 27.52 5.20
CA VAL A 313 -9.26 26.86 6.15
C VAL A 313 -10.20 27.88 6.77
N ALA A 314 -11.50 27.70 6.61
CA ALA A 314 -12.52 28.43 7.36
C ALA A 314 -12.94 27.59 8.57
N GLN A 315 -12.64 28.05 9.78
CA GLN A 315 -12.95 27.37 11.03
C GLN A 315 -14.12 28.02 11.75
N VAL A 316 -15.19 27.27 11.93
CA VAL A 316 -16.39 27.70 12.66
C VAL A 316 -16.10 27.67 14.16
N GLN A 317 -16.09 28.81 14.82
CA GLN A 317 -15.78 28.91 16.24
C GLN A 317 -16.95 28.35 17.10
N ASN A 318 -16.66 27.89 18.32
CA ASN A 318 -17.68 27.33 19.20
C ASN A 318 -18.80 28.32 19.56
N SER A 319 -18.47 29.61 19.59
CA SER A 319 -19.42 30.70 19.83
C SER A 319 -20.15 31.19 18.60
N ALA A 320 -19.86 30.65 17.41
CA ALA A 320 -20.52 31.09 16.16
C ALA A 320 -22.02 30.80 16.21
N ARG A 321 -22.80 31.75 15.76
CA ARG A 321 -24.26 31.64 15.60
C ARG A 321 -24.61 31.57 14.11
N LEU A 322 -25.64 30.81 13.80
CA LEU A 322 -26.17 30.67 12.46
C LEU A 322 -27.49 31.41 12.32
N THR A 323 -27.49 32.53 11.61
CA THR A 323 -28.73 33.19 11.16
C THR A 323 -29.22 32.47 9.91
N ARG A 324 -30.27 31.65 10.04
CA ARG A 324 -30.76 30.84 8.92
C ARG A 324 -31.48 31.64 7.84
N SER A 325 -31.22 31.30 6.58
CA SER A 325 -31.96 31.76 5.41
C SER A 325 -32.68 30.62 4.68
N GLY A 326 -32.37 29.38 5.00
CA GLY A 326 -32.98 28.18 4.43
C GLY A 326 -32.74 26.92 5.30
N ALA A 327 -33.09 25.77 4.77
CA ALA A 327 -32.92 24.51 5.47
C ALA A 327 -31.44 24.21 5.78
N GLN A 328 -30.58 24.43 4.81
CA GLN A 328 -29.13 24.19 4.87
C GLN A 328 -28.35 25.42 4.41
N SER A 329 -28.87 26.65 4.69
CA SER A 329 -28.22 27.90 4.32
C SER A 329 -28.44 28.97 5.39
N GLY A 330 -27.53 29.96 5.42
CA GLY A 330 -27.60 31.08 6.36
C GLY A 330 -26.30 31.85 6.44
N THR A 331 -26.17 32.63 7.51
CA THR A 331 -24.98 33.42 7.83
C THR A 331 -24.38 32.97 9.15
N LEU A 332 -23.10 32.74 9.17
CA LEU A 332 -22.29 32.44 10.37
C LEU A 332 -21.48 33.68 10.76
N ASP A 333 -21.52 34.07 12.03
CA ASP A 333 -21.00 35.35 12.53
C ASP A 333 -19.59 35.33 13.11
N ASN A 334 -19.01 34.16 13.33
CA ASN A 334 -17.70 34.04 13.98
C ASN A 334 -16.90 32.84 13.46
N LEU A 335 -16.10 33.09 12.44
CA LEU A 335 -15.15 32.14 11.89
C LEU A 335 -13.74 32.72 11.97
N ASN A 336 -12.77 31.82 12.12
CA ASN A 336 -11.38 32.15 11.84
C ASN A 336 -11.01 31.63 10.45
N GLN A 337 -10.28 32.42 9.70
CA GLN A 337 -9.70 31.96 8.45
C GLN A 337 -8.19 31.78 8.64
N LEU A 338 -7.71 30.58 8.30
CA LEU A 338 -6.31 30.26 8.31
C LEU A 338 -5.81 30.09 6.88
N VAL A 339 -4.56 30.49 6.66
CA VAL A 339 -3.76 30.11 5.48
C VAL A 339 -2.54 29.38 5.99
N GLU A 340 -2.29 28.18 5.47
CA GLU A 340 -1.25 27.29 5.96
C GLU A 340 -0.37 26.83 4.81
N LEU A 341 0.93 26.74 5.07
CA LEU A 341 1.89 25.95 4.30
C LEU A 341 2.42 24.81 5.16
N GLY A 342 2.31 23.58 4.66
CA GLY A 342 3.02 22.43 5.23
C GLY A 342 4.05 21.93 4.24
N GLN A 343 5.32 22.01 4.59
CA GLN A 343 6.40 21.40 3.82
C GLN A 343 6.69 20.02 4.41
N LEU A 344 6.24 18.96 3.73
CA LEU A 344 6.37 17.58 4.19
C LEU A 344 7.46 16.87 3.37
N ARG A 345 8.46 16.36 4.06
CA ARG A 345 9.60 15.70 3.43
C ARG A 345 9.74 14.28 3.99
N TRP A 346 9.55 13.28 3.14
CA TRP A 346 9.70 11.89 3.51
C TRP A 346 10.92 11.29 2.82
N LYS A 347 11.79 10.69 3.61
CA LYS A 347 12.91 9.88 3.13
C LYS A 347 12.72 8.47 3.68
N ARG A 348 12.42 7.51 2.80
CA ARG A 348 12.22 6.11 3.16
C ARG A 348 13.30 5.28 2.50
N GLY A 349 13.92 4.38 3.25
CA GLY A 349 14.90 3.43 2.77
C GLY A 349 14.54 2.02 3.19
N LEU A 350 14.73 1.06 2.29
CA LEU A 350 14.63 -0.38 2.58
C LEU A 350 15.82 -1.07 1.92
N SER A 351 16.60 -1.81 2.70
CA SER A 351 17.72 -2.59 2.22
C SER A 351 17.76 -3.96 2.88
N GLY A 352 18.27 -4.95 2.18
CA GLY A 352 18.39 -6.30 2.71
C GLY A 352 19.35 -7.18 1.92
N ILE A 353 19.71 -8.28 2.55
CA ILE A 353 20.47 -9.37 1.97
C ILE A 353 19.82 -10.69 2.38
N ASN A 354 19.65 -11.59 1.43
CA ASN A 354 19.11 -12.94 1.65
C ASN A 354 20.09 -13.97 1.07
N GLY A 355 20.09 -15.15 1.66
CA GLY A 355 20.85 -16.28 1.13
C GLY A 355 20.15 -17.60 1.41
N GLU A 356 20.24 -18.49 0.44
CA GLU A 356 19.75 -19.86 0.54
C GLU A 356 20.86 -20.83 0.13
N LEU A 357 21.01 -21.88 0.90
CA LEU A 357 21.82 -23.06 0.59
C LEU A 357 20.92 -24.28 0.58
N LEU A 358 20.90 -25.00 -0.54
CA LEU A 358 20.17 -26.23 -0.74
C LEU A 358 21.14 -27.41 -0.78
N ALA A 359 20.73 -28.54 -0.20
CA ALA A 359 21.53 -29.77 -0.17
C ALA A 359 20.64 -30.96 -0.53
N GLU A 360 21.05 -31.70 -1.56
CA GLU A 360 20.51 -33.02 -1.87
C GLU A 360 21.18 -34.05 -0.95
N LEU A 361 20.37 -34.76 -0.14
CA LEU A 361 20.84 -35.68 0.88
C LEU A 361 20.45 -37.14 0.51
N PRO A 362 21.15 -38.16 1.04
CA PRO A 362 20.79 -39.54 0.77
C PRO A 362 19.33 -39.85 1.12
N GLY A 363 18.69 -40.79 0.38
CA GLY A 363 17.33 -41.24 0.66
C GLY A 363 16.23 -40.24 0.24
N GLN A 364 16.47 -39.45 -0.79
CA GLN A 364 15.55 -38.45 -1.34
C GLN A 364 15.23 -37.28 -0.37
N TRP A 365 16.10 -37.05 0.60
CA TRP A 365 16.00 -35.89 1.47
C TRP A 365 16.61 -34.65 0.79
N ARG A 366 15.99 -33.51 0.98
CA ARG A 366 16.53 -32.19 0.65
C ARG A 366 16.57 -31.33 1.89
N GLY A 367 17.70 -30.69 2.12
CA GLY A 367 17.89 -29.72 3.17
C GLY A 367 17.93 -28.30 2.58
N ALA A 368 17.36 -27.35 3.30
CA ALA A 368 17.48 -25.92 2.97
C ALA A 368 17.87 -25.15 4.23
N LEU A 369 18.93 -24.35 4.11
CA LEU A 369 19.30 -23.34 5.09
C LEU A 369 19.09 -21.96 4.47
N ARG A 370 18.25 -21.13 5.09
CA ARG A 370 17.90 -19.79 4.62
C ARG A 370 18.20 -18.76 5.69
N ALA A 371 18.83 -17.66 5.33
CA ALA A 371 19.11 -16.56 6.23
C ALA A 371 18.93 -15.22 5.55
N SER A 372 18.33 -14.27 6.25
CA SER A 372 18.22 -12.90 5.76
C SER A 372 18.36 -11.87 6.88
N THR A 373 18.72 -10.66 6.48
CA THR A 373 18.59 -9.46 7.31
C THR A 373 18.17 -8.29 6.43
N SER A 374 17.28 -7.46 6.95
CA SER A 374 16.82 -6.26 6.28
C SER A 374 16.67 -5.10 7.25
N ARG A 375 16.75 -3.89 6.73
CA ARG A 375 16.58 -2.65 7.48
C ARG A 375 15.69 -1.70 6.71
N ALA A 376 14.67 -1.17 7.38
CA ALA A 376 13.85 -0.07 6.91
C ALA A 376 14.13 1.19 7.74
N THR A 377 14.10 2.35 7.10
CA THR A 377 14.27 3.65 7.75
C THR A 377 13.25 4.65 7.22
N VAL A 378 12.83 5.56 8.09
CA VAL A 378 12.06 6.74 7.73
C VAL A 378 12.67 7.95 8.43
N ASP A 379 12.86 9.02 7.68
CA ASP A 379 13.15 10.36 8.21
C ASP A 379 12.14 11.33 7.60
N ASN A 380 11.34 11.97 8.45
CA ASN A 380 10.24 12.81 8.01
C ASN A 380 10.26 14.16 8.75
N PRO A 381 11.14 15.09 8.34
CA PRO A 381 11.06 16.47 8.77
C PRO A 381 9.88 17.17 8.11
N GLN A 382 9.16 17.97 8.86
CA GLN A 382 8.04 18.79 8.41
C GLN A 382 8.15 20.18 9.00
N THR A 383 7.77 21.18 8.21
CA THR A 383 7.57 22.55 8.68
C THR A 383 6.15 23.01 8.37
N TRP A 384 5.61 23.82 9.25
CA TRP A 384 4.27 24.37 9.14
C TRP A 384 4.31 25.85 9.44
N ASP A 385 3.88 26.66 8.47
CA ASP A 385 3.66 28.09 8.62
C ASP A 385 2.18 28.36 8.59
N ARG A 386 1.65 29.04 9.61
CA ARG A 386 0.22 29.32 9.75
C ARG A 386 -0.03 30.78 10.02
N PHE A 387 -0.99 31.33 9.26
CA PHE A 387 -1.44 32.71 9.40
C PHE A 387 -2.94 32.72 9.63
N GLN A 388 -3.41 33.62 10.48
CA GLN A 388 -4.81 33.61 10.89
C GLN A 388 -5.40 35.02 10.94
N GLN A 389 -6.61 35.13 10.41
CA GLN A 389 -7.55 36.22 10.59
C GLN A 389 -8.75 35.74 11.42
N ASN A 390 -9.13 36.49 12.45
CA ASN A 390 -10.19 36.08 13.38
C ASN A 390 -11.49 36.84 13.14
N ARG A 391 -12.62 36.27 13.62
CA ARG A 391 -13.92 36.89 13.71
C ARG A 391 -14.49 37.39 12.37
N LEU A 392 -14.37 36.58 11.35
CA LEU A 392 -14.98 36.78 10.06
C LEU A 392 -16.42 36.27 10.04
N ALA A 393 -17.29 36.91 9.25
CA ALA A 393 -18.65 36.45 8.98
C ALA A 393 -18.72 35.82 7.58
N TYR A 394 -19.42 34.69 7.46
CA TYR A 394 -19.54 33.94 6.21
C TYR A 394 -20.99 33.62 5.87
N GLY A 395 -21.34 33.74 4.61
CA GLY A 395 -22.48 33.06 4.02
C GLY A 395 -22.19 31.55 3.95
N PHE A 396 -23.19 30.78 4.35
CA PHE A 396 -23.15 29.30 4.33
C PHE A 396 -24.29 28.76 3.47
N ASP A 397 -24.00 27.87 2.56
CA ASP A 397 -24.97 27.15 1.73
C ASP A 397 -24.51 25.71 1.48
N TRP A 398 -25.31 24.74 1.92
CA TRP A 398 -25.09 23.32 1.67
C TRP A 398 -26.26 22.67 0.94
N ASN A 399 -26.70 23.27 -0.16
CA ASN A 399 -27.71 22.70 -1.05
C ASN A 399 -27.10 21.87 -2.19
N GLY A 400 -25.77 21.88 -2.30
CA GLY A 400 -24.99 21.09 -3.27
C GLY A 400 -24.22 19.94 -2.63
N THR A 401 -23.31 19.36 -3.40
CA THR A 401 -22.46 18.22 -2.97
C THR A 401 -21.48 18.61 -1.87
N LEU A 402 -20.90 19.80 -1.96
CA LEU A 402 -19.98 20.38 -0.97
C LEU A 402 -20.53 21.73 -0.50
N PRO A 403 -20.39 22.08 0.80
CA PRO A 403 -20.87 23.37 1.30
C PRO A 403 -20.06 24.52 0.72
N ALA A 404 -20.74 25.58 0.35
CA ALA A 404 -20.15 26.88 0.03
C ALA A 404 -19.99 27.70 1.31
N PHE A 405 -18.82 28.32 1.46
CA PHE A 405 -18.52 29.33 2.48
C PHE A 405 -18.03 30.58 1.74
N THR A 406 -18.75 31.66 1.85
CA THR A 406 -18.45 32.92 1.15
C THR A 406 -18.31 34.03 2.17
N ALA A 407 -17.16 34.71 2.22
CA ALA A 407 -16.95 35.83 3.12
C ALA A 407 -17.97 36.91 2.85
N LEU A 408 -18.62 37.47 3.90
CA LEU A 408 -19.59 38.54 3.76
C LEU A 408 -18.91 39.91 3.57
N ASP A 409 -17.69 40.07 4.06
CA ASP A 409 -16.83 41.22 3.81
C ASP A 409 -15.54 40.74 3.10
N PRO A 410 -15.56 40.69 1.76
CA PRO A 410 -14.37 40.29 1.01
C PRO A 410 -13.19 41.26 1.22
N ALA A 411 -13.43 42.57 1.42
CA ALA A 411 -12.35 43.53 1.64
C ALA A 411 -11.59 43.24 2.95
N LEU A 412 -12.27 42.68 3.93
CA LEU A 412 -11.66 42.26 5.17
C LEU A 412 -11.01 40.88 5.05
N ALA A 413 -11.68 39.94 4.39
CA ALA A 413 -11.22 38.56 4.27
C ALA A 413 -10.05 38.37 3.26
N ASP A 414 -9.99 39.27 2.25
CA ASP A 414 -9.00 39.22 1.17
C ASP A 414 -7.84 40.24 1.37
N ASP A 415 -7.64 40.74 2.60
CA ASP A 415 -6.49 41.59 2.94
C ASP A 415 -5.40 40.74 3.65
N PRO A 416 -4.31 40.33 2.95
CA PRO A 416 -3.29 39.47 3.52
C PRO A 416 -2.49 40.11 4.66
N THR A 417 -2.50 41.45 4.78
CA THR A 417 -1.81 42.18 5.87
C THR A 417 -2.48 41.94 7.23
N ARG A 418 -3.74 41.50 7.23
CA ARG A 418 -4.53 41.22 8.45
C ARG A 418 -4.33 39.82 9.00
N TYR A 419 -3.67 38.92 8.24
CA TYR A 419 -3.37 37.55 8.67
C TYR A 419 -2.02 37.54 9.40
N ALA A 420 -2.08 37.68 10.72
CA ALA A 420 -0.90 37.59 11.55
C ALA A 420 -0.33 36.15 11.55
N ASN A 421 0.98 36.04 11.74
CA ASN A 421 1.59 34.73 11.97
C ASN A 421 1.01 34.10 13.25
N LEU A 422 0.33 32.98 13.12
CA LEU A 422 -0.18 32.23 14.24
C LEU A 422 0.94 31.41 14.91
N ASN A 423 1.68 30.67 14.09
CA ASN A 423 2.88 29.95 14.49
C ASN A 423 3.70 29.47 13.30
N HIS A 424 4.98 29.24 13.55
CA HIS A 424 5.86 28.36 12.81
C HIS A 424 6.11 27.10 13.64
N GLN A 425 6.02 25.93 13.04
CA GLN A 425 6.17 24.64 13.72
C GLN A 425 7.11 23.75 12.94
N GLN A 426 8.08 23.17 13.64
CA GLN A 426 8.95 22.14 13.10
C GLN A 426 8.67 20.80 13.79
N GLU A 427 8.48 19.76 12.96
CA GLU A 427 8.31 18.38 13.41
C GLU A 427 9.33 17.49 12.73
N ARG A 428 9.74 16.44 13.42
CA ARG A 428 10.54 15.38 12.82
C ARG A 428 10.18 14.04 13.43
N THR A 429 9.84 13.09 12.57
CA THR A 429 9.71 11.68 12.94
C THR A 429 10.89 10.92 12.36
N THR A 430 11.59 10.16 13.18
CA THR A 430 12.59 9.20 12.74
C THR A 430 12.15 7.80 13.13
N TYR A 431 12.38 6.85 12.23
CA TYR A 431 12.01 5.45 12.41
C TYR A 431 13.08 4.55 11.83
N ALA A 432 13.35 3.46 12.52
CA ALA A 432 14.18 2.39 12.03
C ALA A 432 13.63 1.03 12.48
N GLU A 433 13.55 0.08 11.55
CA GLU A 433 13.21 -1.31 11.82
C GLU A 433 14.29 -2.21 11.23
N ARG A 434 14.68 -3.23 11.97
CA ARG A 434 15.55 -4.32 11.51
C ARG A 434 14.82 -5.64 11.68
N VAL A 435 14.79 -6.44 10.62
CA VAL A 435 14.26 -7.80 10.64
C VAL A 435 15.38 -8.76 10.26
N SER A 436 15.52 -9.86 11.01
CA SER A 436 16.42 -10.97 10.69
C SER A 436 15.63 -12.27 10.72
N ASP A 437 15.77 -13.09 9.70
CA ASP A 437 15.04 -14.34 9.50
C ASP A 437 16.03 -15.48 9.25
N LEU A 438 15.92 -16.55 10.03
CA LEU A 438 16.71 -17.78 9.90
C LEU A 438 15.77 -18.97 9.79
N GLN A 439 15.95 -19.79 8.77
CA GLN A 439 15.11 -20.95 8.49
C GLN A 439 15.97 -22.18 8.21
N LEU A 440 15.57 -23.32 8.77
CA LEU A 440 16.11 -24.64 8.47
C LEU A 440 14.95 -25.53 8.07
N GLU A 441 15.08 -26.23 6.95
CA GLU A 441 14.03 -27.09 6.43
C GLU A 441 14.61 -28.41 5.91
N LEU A 442 13.89 -29.51 6.15
CA LEU A 442 14.16 -30.82 5.61
C LEU A 442 12.91 -31.36 4.93
N ARG A 443 13.03 -31.74 3.66
CA ARG A 443 11.94 -32.29 2.83
C ARG A 443 12.34 -33.65 2.27
N ARG A 444 11.38 -34.54 2.19
CA ARG A 444 11.53 -35.82 1.51
C ARG A 444 10.31 -36.11 0.66
N ASN A 445 10.53 -36.50 -0.59
CA ASN A 445 9.46 -36.89 -1.51
C ASN A 445 8.32 -35.81 -1.63
N MET A 446 8.71 -34.56 -1.69
CA MET A 446 7.76 -33.39 -1.75
C MET A 446 7.68 -32.76 -3.14
N ASP A 447 8.41 -33.28 -4.13
CA ASP A 447 8.46 -32.73 -5.49
C ASP A 447 7.12 -32.91 -6.23
N GLU A 448 6.92 -32.12 -7.28
CA GLU A 448 5.67 -32.18 -8.06
C GLU A 448 5.42 -33.55 -8.70
N ASP A 449 6.47 -34.24 -9.12
CA ASP A 449 6.38 -35.58 -9.75
C ASP A 449 6.40 -36.73 -8.76
N SER A 450 6.65 -36.43 -7.46
CA SER A 450 6.74 -37.44 -6.41
C SER A 450 5.37 -38.05 -6.11
N ARG A 451 5.31 -39.37 -5.96
CA ARG A 451 4.09 -40.09 -5.55
C ARG A 451 4.28 -40.74 -4.18
N GLY A 452 3.17 -41.02 -3.51
CA GLY A 452 3.17 -41.64 -2.18
C GLY A 452 3.39 -40.63 -1.05
N LEU A 453 4.01 -41.09 0.03
CA LEU A 453 4.21 -40.29 1.24
C LEU A 453 5.40 -39.33 1.11
N GLY A 454 5.16 -38.06 1.25
CA GLY A 454 6.17 -37.03 1.44
C GLY A 454 6.13 -36.44 2.85
N LEU A 455 7.28 -35.98 3.34
CA LEU A 455 7.44 -35.37 4.67
C LEU A 455 8.21 -34.05 4.57
N ALA A 456 7.83 -33.06 5.38
CA ALA A 456 8.58 -31.83 5.56
C ALA A 456 8.61 -31.41 7.03
N PHE A 457 9.77 -30.92 7.47
CA PHE A 457 10.00 -30.38 8.80
C PHE A 457 10.76 -29.08 8.69
N GLY A 458 10.46 -28.14 9.54
CA GLY A 458 11.20 -26.88 9.53
C GLY A 458 11.23 -26.17 10.86
N LEU A 459 12.28 -25.35 11.03
CA LEU A 459 12.47 -24.43 12.12
C LEU A 459 12.67 -23.03 11.54
N ARG A 460 12.07 -22.04 12.17
CA ARG A 460 12.23 -20.63 11.77
C ARG A 460 12.37 -19.73 12.98
N GLN A 461 13.23 -18.73 12.89
CA GLN A 461 13.31 -17.66 13.87
C GLN A 461 13.33 -16.32 13.16
N VAL A 462 12.35 -15.47 13.45
CA VAL A 462 12.30 -14.07 13.00
C VAL A 462 12.51 -13.17 14.21
N ARG A 463 13.37 -12.17 14.07
CA ARG A 463 13.60 -11.13 15.07
C ARG A 463 13.34 -9.77 14.42
N THR A 464 12.51 -8.96 15.08
CA THR A 464 12.22 -7.59 14.69
C THR A 464 12.64 -6.66 15.83
N HIS A 465 13.44 -5.66 15.51
CA HIS A 465 13.76 -4.56 16.41
C HIS A 465 13.35 -3.26 15.74
N MET A 466 12.51 -2.48 16.41
CA MET A 466 11.94 -1.23 15.91
C MET A 466 12.17 -0.12 16.93
N GLN A 467 12.54 1.06 16.43
CA GLN A 467 12.60 2.28 17.22
C GLN A 467 11.98 3.44 16.45
N THR A 468 11.28 4.30 17.17
CA THR A 468 10.75 5.56 16.66
C THR A 468 11.07 6.68 17.62
N ALA A 469 11.30 7.88 17.09
CA ALA A 469 11.43 9.09 17.87
C ALA A 469 10.68 10.23 17.17
N PHE A 470 10.04 11.07 17.96
CA PHE A 470 9.28 12.23 17.50
C PHE A 470 9.78 13.49 18.22
N GLN A 471 9.86 14.58 17.47
CA GLN A 471 10.19 15.89 17.99
C GLN A 471 9.25 16.92 17.39
N ARG A 472 8.82 17.89 18.21
CA ARG A 472 8.02 19.03 17.77
C ARG A 472 8.46 20.27 18.56
N THR A 473 8.66 21.38 17.85
CA THR A 473 8.90 22.69 18.43
C THR A 473 8.04 23.71 17.71
N THR A 474 7.41 24.60 18.47
CA THR A 474 6.50 25.63 17.96
C THR A 474 7.01 27.00 18.39
N TRP A 475 7.01 27.95 17.47
CA TRP A 475 7.32 29.36 17.69
C TRP A 475 6.06 30.17 17.36
N SER A 476 5.74 31.16 18.18
CA SER A 476 4.60 32.04 18.02
C SER A 476 5.01 33.50 18.19
N GLY A 477 4.19 34.44 17.69
CA GLY A 477 4.46 35.87 17.81
C GLY A 477 5.57 36.36 16.89
N LEU A 478 5.78 35.70 15.77
CA LEU A 478 6.74 36.11 14.75
C LEU A 478 6.30 37.41 14.07
N PRO A 479 7.23 38.36 13.76
CA PRO A 479 6.91 39.70 13.35
C PRO A 479 6.68 39.84 11.83
N TYR A 480 5.92 38.91 11.21
CA TYR A 480 5.53 38.98 9.80
C TYR A 480 4.12 38.44 9.59
N SER A 481 3.49 38.88 8.52
CA SER A 481 2.12 38.58 8.11
C SER A 481 2.08 37.66 6.88
N LEU A 482 0.90 37.24 6.48
CA LEU A 482 0.72 36.50 5.23
C LEU A 482 1.20 37.30 4.00
N ALA A 483 1.03 38.61 4.00
CA ALA A 483 1.47 39.49 2.91
C ALA A 483 2.98 39.39 2.62
N ASP A 484 3.79 39.09 3.65
CA ASP A 484 5.23 38.96 3.55
C ASP A 484 5.71 37.67 2.86
N VAL A 485 4.81 36.66 2.74
CA VAL A 485 5.13 35.31 2.25
C VAL A 485 4.13 34.83 1.19
N LEU A 486 3.32 35.70 0.65
CA LEU A 486 2.27 35.38 -0.30
C LEU A 486 2.85 34.86 -1.61
N GLY A 487 2.38 33.70 -2.05
CA GLY A 487 2.69 33.07 -3.33
C GLY A 487 1.60 33.31 -4.38
N ASP A 488 1.81 32.75 -5.57
CA ASP A 488 0.81 32.84 -6.64
C ASP A 488 -0.47 32.10 -6.24
N PRO A 489 -1.65 32.71 -6.42
CA PRO A 489 -2.91 32.07 -6.06
C PRO A 489 -3.16 30.83 -6.93
N THR A 490 -3.72 29.79 -6.32
CA THR A 490 -4.07 28.54 -7.01
C THR A 490 -5.57 28.22 -6.89
N CYS A 491 -6.02 27.28 -7.67
CA CYS A 491 -7.41 26.85 -7.67
C CYS A 491 -7.56 25.47 -7.01
N ALA A 492 -8.17 25.41 -5.84
CA ALA A 492 -8.74 24.16 -5.37
C ALA A 492 -10.04 23.85 -6.13
N LEU A 493 -10.35 22.58 -6.32
CA LEU A 493 -11.54 22.02 -6.99
C LEU A 493 -12.71 22.98 -7.26
N GLY A 494 -12.98 23.31 -8.54
CA GLY A 494 -14.13 24.12 -8.91
C GLY A 494 -13.96 25.62 -8.57
N CYS A 495 -12.93 26.20 -9.08
CA CYS A 495 -12.52 27.56 -8.84
C CYS A 495 -13.58 28.64 -9.17
N ASN A 496 -14.38 28.96 -8.18
CA ASN A 496 -15.15 30.22 -8.22
C ASN A 496 -14.38 31.36 -7.55
N ALA A 497 -13.35 31.04 -6.75
CA ALA A 497 -12.41 31.99 -6.17
C ALA A 497 -11.03 31.34 -6.04
N PRO A 498 -9.94 32.04 -6.38
CA PRO A 498 -8.60 31.55 -6.17
C PRO A 498 -8.32 31.37 -4.68
N MET A 499 -7.59 30.32 -4.32
CA MET A 499 -7.08 30.07 -2.97
C MET A 499 -5.72 30.77 -2.84
N TRP A 500 -5.50 31.47 -1.74
CA TRP A 500 -4.18 31.97 -1.41
C TRP A 500 -3.19 30.82 -1.13
N THR A 501 -1.95 31.05 -1.53
CA THR A 501 -0.84 30.17 -1.23
C THR A 501 0.25 30.93 -0.49
N ILE A 502 1.07 30.20 0.23
CA ILE A 502 2.31 30.69 0.81
C ILE A 502 3.44 30.18 -0.09
N ASP A 503 4.33 31.06 -0.50
CA ASP A 503 5.55 30.73 -1.22
C ASP A 503 6.55 30.08 -0.23
N PRO A 504 7.01 28.84 -0.48
CA PRO A 504 7.92 28.15 0.43
C PRO A 504 9.26 28.86 0.61
N ASP A 505 9.83 29.43 -0.46
CA ASP A 505 11.13 30.10 -0.39
C ASP A 505 11.03 31.42 0.39
N LEU A 506 9.93 32.17 0.23
CA LEU A 506 9.66 33.38 1.01
C LEU A 506 9.41 33.05 2.49
N ALA A 507 8.66 31.98 2.77
CA ALA A 507 8.40 31.53 4.15
C ALA A 507 9.69 31.16 4.85
N ASP A 508 10.55 30.35 4.22
CA ASP A 508 11.86 29.95 4.75
C ASP A 508 12.75 31.19 4.98
N ALA A 509 12.82 32.14 4.05
CA ALA A 509 13.60 33.37 4.20
C ALA A 509 13.10 34.26 5.34
N ARG A 510 11.78 34.39 5.53
CA ARG A 510 11.20 35.15 6.65
C ARG A 510 11.43 34.44 7.98
N TRP A 511 11.30 33.11 8.00
CA TRP A 511 11.64 32.32 9.18
C TRP A 511 13.11 32.50 9.57
N ASP A 512 14.06 32.36 8.65
CA ASP A 512 15.49 32.50 8.93
C ASP A 512 15.81 33.89 9.51
N ALA A 513 15.18 34.96 9.00
CA ALA A 513 15.36 36.32 9.49
C ALA A 513 14.73 36.55 10.88
N ALA A 514 13.66 35.84 11.24
CA ALA A 514 12.86 36.06 12.45
C ALA A 514 13.11 35.02 13.55
N SER A 515 13.72 33.88 13.25
CA SER A 515 13.87 32.72 14.17
C SER A 515 14.57 33.06 15.48
N GLY A 516 15.54 34.01 15.48
CA GLY A 516 16.20 34.49 16.66
C GLY A 516 15.37 35.44 17.55
N GLN A 517 14.21 35.90 17.11
CA GLN A 517 13.36 36.88 17.81
C GLN A 517 12.27 36.23 18.67
N ALA A 518 11.99 34.93 18.45
CA ALA A 518 10.98 34.19 19.19
C ALA A 518 11.60 32.96 19.87
N ARG A 519 11.04 32.60 21.02
CA ARG A 519 11.46 31.40 21.75
C ARG A 519 10.64 30.20 21.25
N GLY A 520 11.33 29.16 20.80
CA GLY A 520 10.72 27.86 20.48
C GLY A 520 10.27 27.12 21.75
N VAL A 521 9.07 26.59 21.74
CA VAL A 521 8.51 25.75 22.81
C VAL A 521 8.45 24.30 22.30
N ALA A 522 9.23 23.42 22.93
CA ALA A 522 9.21 22.00 22.63
C ALA A 522 7.94 21.34 23.19
N ASP A 523 7.29 20.50 22.40
CA ASP A 523 6.16 19.67 22.81
C ASP A 523 6.67 18.38 23.47
N ILE A 524 6.96 18.46 24.77
CA ILE A 524 7.48 17.32 25.54
C ILE A 524 6.50 16.15 25.57
N THR A 525 5.18 16.44 25.60
CA THR A 525 4.15 15.40 25.56
C THR A 525 4.18 14.62 24.26
N ALA A 526 4.19 15.30 23.13
CA ALA A 526 4.27 14.65 21.82
C ALA A 526 5.61 13.91 21.64
N GLN A 527 6.72 14.50 22.10
CA GLN A 527 8.04 13.87 22.05
C GLN A 527 8.08 12.56 22.84
N ASN A 528 7.67 12.56 24.09
CA ASN A 528 7.68 11.37 24.94
C ASN A 528 6.70 10.31 24.46
N SER A 529 5.52 10.71 24.00
CA SER A 529 4.50 9.79 23.47
C SER A 529 4.90 9.16 22.12
N GLY A 530 5.61 9.90 21.28
CA GLY A 530 6.06 9.45 19.97
C GLY A 530 7.40 8.72 19.97
N THR A 531 8.07 8.57 21.15
CA THR A 531 9.40 7.96 21.26
C THR A 531 9.32 6.66 22.03
N TYR A 532 9.51 5.53 21.34
CA TYR A 532 9.46 4.20 21.95
C TYR A 532 10.23 3.17 21.12
N THR A 533 10.51 2.01 21.75
CA THR A 533 11.12 0.85 21.08
C THR A 533 10.26 -0.38 21.22
N VAL A 534 10.37 -1.29 20.24
CA VAL A 534 9.71 -2.59 20.25
C VAL A 534 10.71 -3.67 19.81
N ASP A 535 10.74 -4.77 20.55
CA ASP A 535 11.44 -5.98 20.23
C ASP A 535 10.45 -7.13 20.10
N GLU A 536 10.47 -7.82 18.97
CA GLU A 536 9.67 -9.02 18.77
C GLU A 536 10.55 -10.18 18.30
N GLN A 537 10.37 -11.35 18.92
CA GLN A 537 10.98 -12.59 18.48
C GLN A 537 9.89 -13.64 18.26
N VAL A 538 9.83 -14.18 17.05
CA VAL A 538 8.98 -15.30 16.68
C VAL A 538 9.86 -16.51 16.45
N ARG A 539 9.61 -17.59 17.19
CA ARG A 539 10.20 -18.91 16.96
C ARG A 539 9.11 -19.85 16.53
N ALA A 540 9.35 -20.56 15.46
CA ALA A 540 8.39 -21.50 14.90
C ALA A 540 9.04 -22.83 14.56
N GLY A 541 8.26 -23.91 14.70
CA GLY A 541 8.61 -25.22 14.19
C GLY A 541 7.40 -25.85 13.54
N PHE A 542 7.58 -26.60 12.46
CA PHE A 542 6.49 -27.32 11.81
C PHE A 542 6.86 -28.75 11.44
N ALA A 543 5.82 -29.58 11.35
CA ALA A 543 5.87 -30.89 10.76
C ALA A 543 4.68 -31.05 9.81
N GLN A 544 4.93 -31.50 8.60
CA GLN A 544 3.96 -31.67 7.54
C GLN A 544 4.15 -33.01 6.86
N ALA A 545 3.05 -33.70 6.56
CA ALA A 545 3.00 -34.84 5.70
C ALA A 545 2.15 -34.57 4.48
N GLN A 546 2.51 -35.17 3.36
CA GLN A 546 1.78 -35.13 2.12
C GLN A 546 1.62 -36.53 1.59
N TRP A 547 0.45 -36.85 1.03
CA TRP A 547 0.25 -38.04 0.24
C TRP A 547 -0.22 -37.69 -1.15
N ARG A 548 0.47 -38.16 -2.18
CA ARG A 548 0.14 -37.93 -3.59
C ARG A 548 -0.21 -39.22 -4.30
N GLY A 549 -1.47 -39.34 -4.70
CA GLY A 549 -1.96 -40.38 -5.58
C GLY A 549 -1.92 -39.97 -7.05
N GLU A 550 -2.64 -40.66 -7.92
CA GLU A 550 -2.68 -40.35 -9.34
C GLU A 550 -3.51 -39.10 -9.64
N ARG A 551 -4.66 -38.96 -8.97
CA ARG A 551 -5.63 -37.88 -9.20
C ARG A 551 -5.88 -37.00 -7.98
N TRP A 552 -5.16 -37.23 -6.89
CA TRP A 552 -5.39 -36.48 -5.66
C TRP A 552 -4.09 -36.25 -4.90
N ARG A 553 -4.06 -35.19 -4.15
CA ARG A 553 -2.99 -34.84 -3.23
C ARG A 553 -3.61 -34.34 -1.94
N LEU A 554 -3.15 -34.84 -0.82
CA LEU A 554 -3.54 -34.40 0.53
C LEU A 554 -2.29 -33.99 1.27
N ALA A 555 -2.27 -32.80 1.85
CA ALA A 555 -1.16 -32.28 2.65
C ALA A 555 -1.70 -31.70 3.96
N GLY A 556 -1.00 -31.96 5.06
CA GLY A 556 -1.42 -31.40 6.35
C GLY A 556 -0.39 -31.63 7.43
N GLY A 557 -0.61 -31.02 8.56
CA GLY A 557 0.29 -31.08 9.70
C GLY A 557 0.03 -29.97 10.70
N VAL A 558 1.06 -29.59 11.43
CA VAL A 558 0.96 -28.60 12.49
C VAL A 558 2.19 -27.70 12.53
N ARG A 559 1.94 -26.45 12.80
CA ARG A 559 2.96 -25.44 13.12
C ARG A 559 2.76 -24.92 14.54
N LEU A 560 3.84 -24.86 15.31
CA LEU A 560 3.89 -24.21 16.61
C LEU A 560 4.64 -22.90 16.48
N GLU A 561 4.06 -21.81 16.96
CA GLU A 561 4.73 -20.51 17.04
C GLU A 561 4.74 -20.00 18.47
N GLN A 562 5.92 -19.55 18.91
CA GLN A 562 6.10 -18.80 20.15
C GLN A 562 6.53 -17.38 19.79
N THR A 563 5.76 -16.40 20.23
CA THR A 563 6.09 -14.97 20.10
C THR A 563 6.47 -14.41 21.45
N ARG A 564 7.64 -13.76 21.52
CA ARG A 564 8.05 -12.92 22.64
C ARG A 564 8.07 -11.48 22.17
N PHE A 565 7.32 -10.64 22.85
CA PHE A 565 7.19 -9.21 22.58
C PHE A 565 7.74 -8.43 23.78
N GLY A 566 8.45 -7.33 23.49
CA GLY A 566 8.91 -6.35 24.48
C GLY A 566 8.71 -4.95 23.93
N SER A 567 8.36 -4.01 24.79
CA SER A 567 8.27 -2.59 24.44
C SER A 567 8.80 -1.74 25.60
N SER A 568 9.45 -0.63 25.26
CA SER A 568 9.86 0.39 26.23
C SER A 568 9.58 1.78 25.68
N GLY A 569 9.22 2.70 26.57
CA GLY A 569 8.84 4.07 26.24
C GLY A 569 8.73 4.92 27.51
N GLN A 570 8.00 6.04 27.39
CA GLN A 570 7.73 6.95 28.49
C GLN A 570 6.22 6.95 28.80
N GLN A 571 5.87 7.03 30.06
CA GLN A 571 4.47 7.18 30.50
C GLN A 571 4.35 8.37 31.43
N LEU A 572 3.31 9.16 31.26
CA LEU A 572 2.95 10.25 32.15
C LEU A 572 2.24 9.69 33.38
N SER A 573 2.80 9.98 34.55
CA SER A 573 2.20 9.69 35.86
C SER A 573 2.04 10.99 36.64
N GLY A 574 0.81 11.47 36.76
CA GLY A 574 0.56 12.83 37.18
C GLY A 574 1.19 13.85 36.21
N THR A 575 2.17 14.60 36.65
CA THR A 575 2.89 15.59 35.81
C THR A 575 4.31 15.14 35.41
N VAL A 576 4.72 13.92 35.80
CA VAL A 576 6.09 13.44 35.61
C VAL A 576 6.12 12.31 34.58
N TRP A 577 7.01 12.44 33.60
CA TRP A 577 7.32 11.38 32.64
C TRP A 577 8.31 10.39 33.25
N ALA A 578 7.99 9.11 33.20
CA ALA A 578 8.83 8.03 33.71
C ALA A 578 9.03 6.93 32.66
N PRO A 579 10.23 6.31 32.60
CA PRO A 579 10.44 5.18 31.71
C PRO A 579 9.61 3.97 32.14
N VAL A 580 9.00 3.31 31.17
CA VAL A 580 8.18 2.10 31.36
C VAL A 580 8.58 1.03 30.36
N SER A 581 8.41 -0.26 30.76
CA SER A 581 8.60 -1.39 29.88
C SER A 581 7.57 -2.46 30.13
N ALA A 582 7.22 -3.20 29.06
CA ALA A 582 6.35 -4.37 29.14
C ALA A 582 6.95 -5.51 28.31
N GLN A 583 6.70 -6.72 28.79
CA GLN A 583 7.08 -7.95 28.08
C GLN A 583 5.93 -8.93 28.08
N ARG A 584 5.77 -9.65 26.96
CA ARG A 584 4.75 -10.67 26.82
C ARG A 584 5.26 -11.84 26.02
N THR A 585 4.82 -13.05 26.38
CA THR A 585 5.10 -14.28 25.62
C THR A 585 3.81 -15.05 25.44
N TYR A 586 3.54 -15.50 24.21
CA TYR A 586 2.39 -16.36 23.91
C TYR A 586 2.76 -17.43 22.88
N ARG A 587 1.96 -18.51 22.85
CA ARG A 587 2.15 -19.64 21.96
C ARG A 587 0.86 -19.95 21.20
N ASN A 588 0.99 -20.37 19.95
CA ASN A 588 -0.14 -20.75 19.10
C ASN A 588 0.15 -22.05 18.35
N TRP A 589 -0.83 -22.95 18.41
CA TRP A 589 -0.85 -24.18 17.61
C TRP A 589 -1.72 -23.94 16.39
N LEU A 590 -1.13 -24.15 15.21
CA LEU A 590 -1.69 -23.82 13.91
C LEU A 590 -1.75 -25.10 13.05
N PRO A 591 -2.74 -25.98 13.28
CA PRO A 591 -2.99 -27.12 12.43
C PRO A 591 -3.53 -26.67 11.08
N SER A 592 -3.16 -27.38 10.01
CA SER A 592 -3.74 -27.19 8.69
C SER A 592 -3.80 -28.49 7.90
N LEU A 593 -4.81 -28.56 7.03
CA LEU A 593 -5.07 -29.62 6.10
C LEU A 593 -5.53 -29.01 4.78
N ALA A 594 -4.93 -29.38 3.68
CA ALA A 594 -5.36 -28.97 2.35
C ALA A 594 -5.24 -30.15 1.38
N GLY A 595 -6.05 -30.12 0.35
CA GLY A 595 -6.00 -31.17 -0.67
C GLY A 595 -6.53 -30.70 -2.01
N GLN A 596 -6.15 -31.44 -3.02
CA GLN A 596 -6.67 -31.29 -4.37
C GLN A 596 -7.09 -32.65 -4.96
N VAL A 597 -8.13 -32.61 -5.77
CA VAL A 597 -8.64 -33.79 -6.49
C VAL A 597 -8.88 -33.40 -7.95
N GLN A 598 -8.29 -34.12 -8.86
CA GLN A 598 -8.58 -33.98 -10.29
C GLN A 598 -9.95 -34.60 -10.59
N THR A 599 -10.96 -33.76 -10.83
CA THR A 599 -12.36 -34.15 -11.05
C THR A 599 -12.60 -34.56 -12.48
N SER A 600 -11.82 -34.03 -13.44
CA SER A 600 -11.82 -34.36 -14.86
C SER A 600 -10.43 -34.13 -15.45
N ALA A 601 -10.25 -34.39 -16.74
CA ALA A 601 -8.99 -34.07 -17.43
C ALA A 601 -8.58 -32.60 -17.27
N ASN A 602 -9.56 -31.71 -17.18
CA ASN A 602 -9.39 -30.26 -17.18
C ASN A 602 -9.84 -29.63 -15.87
N GLY A 603 -10.37 -30.40 -14.92
CA GLY A 603 -10.96 -29.88 -13.67
C GLY A 603 -10.20 -30.29 -12.43
N THR A 604 -9.93 -29.35 -11.52
CA THR A 604 -9.27 -29.60 -10.24
C THR A 604 -10.05 -28.94 -9.11
N LEU A 605 -10.55 -29.76 -8.18
CA LEU A 605 -11.15 -29.32 -6.91
C LEU A 605 -10.05 -29.16 -5.84
N ARG A 606 -10.09 -28.07 -5.10
CA ARG A 606 -9.21 -27.80 -3.96
C ARG A 606 -10.02 -27.50 -2.71
N PHE A 607 -9.52 -27.95 -1.56
CA PHE A 607 -10.09 -27.60 -0.27
C PHE A 607 -8.97 -27.30 0.73
N GLY A 608 -9.27 -26.48 1.73
CA GLY A 608 -8.34 -26.14 2.80
C GLY A 608 -9.07 -25.88 4.11
N ALA A 609 -8.47 -26.36 5.21
CA ALA A 609 -8.88 -26.01 6.57
C ALA A 609 -7.63 -25.68 7.37
N SER A 610 -7.56 -24.50 7.98
CA SER A 610 -6.37 -24.06 8.69
C SER A 610 -6.70 -23.16 9.89
N ARG A 611 -5.78 -23.12 10.85
CA ARG A 611 -5.71 -22.06 11.85
C ARG A 611 -4.54 -21.14 11.54
N SER A 612 -4.77 -19.83 11.63
CA SER A 612 -3.76 -18.80 11.48
C SER A 612 -3.92 -17.73 12.57
N ILE A 613 -2.94 -16.86 12.70
CA ILE A 613 -2.98 -15.73 13.64
C ILE A 613 -2.78 -14.40 12.91
N GLY A 614 -3.23 -13.32 13.53
CA GLY A 614 -2.88 -11.94 13.14
C GLY A 614 -2.30 -11.24 14.36
N ARG A 615 -1.01 -11.01 14.37
CA ARG A 615 -0.37 -10.29 15.46
C ARG A 615 -0.87 -8.84 15.49
N PRO A 616 -1.05 -8.23 16.69
CA PRO A 616 -1.34 -6.80 16.77
C PRO A 616 -0.23 -5.99 16.09
N ARG A 617 -0.54 -4.81 15.63
CA ARG A 617 0.48 -3.87 15.14
C ARG A 617 1.48 -3.56 16.26
N LEU A 618 2.72 -3.25 15.89
CA LEU A 618 3.76 -2.95 16.86
C LEU A 618 3.44 -1.70 17.69
N ASP A 619 2.90 -0.65 17.04
CA ASP A 619 2.47 0.58 17.70
C ASP A 619 1.24 0.40 18.61
N GLN A 620 0.33 -0.54 18.29
CA GLN A 620 -0.83 -0.85 19.13
C GLN A 620 -0.43 -1.49 20.47
N MET A 621 0.67 -2.24 20.49
CA MET A 621 1.20 -2.87 21.70
C MET A 621 2.28 -2.02 22.39
N ALA A 622 2.76 -0.95 21.75
CA ALA A 622 3.81 -0.12 22.31
C ALA A 622 3.34 0.61 23.57
N LEU A 623 4.20 0.65 24.58
CA LEU A 623 4.04 1.54 25.71
C LEU A 623 4.46 2.95 25.29
N ASN A 624 3.56 3.63 24.62
CA ASN A 624 3.60 5.06 24.39
C ASN A 624 2.70 5.74 25.42
N GLY A 625 3.15 6.82 26.03
CA GLY A 625 2.41 7.53 27.08
C GLY A 625 1.12 8.21 26.63
N GLY A 626 0.73 7.97 25.37
CA GLY A 626 -0.43 8.56 24.72
C GLY A 626 -0.12 9.94 24.14
N VAL A 627 -0.66 10.21 22.95
CA VAL A 627 -0.64 11.55 22.37
C VAL A 627 -1.94 12.26 22.74
N LEU A 628 -1.84 13.30 23.56
CA LEU A 628 -2.96 14.16 23.88
C LEU A 628 -3.18 15.17 22.75
N ALA A 629 -4.24 15.00 21.98
CA ALA A 629 -4.63 15.93 20.94
C ALA A 629 -5.51 17.04 21.53
N LEU A 630 -4.90 18.11 21.98
CA LEU A 630 -5.58 19.29 22.58
C LEU A 630 -6.48 20.04 21.59
N GLY A 631 -6.21 19.90 20.28
CA GLY A 631 -7.02 20.55 19.21
C GLY A 631 -8.33 19.84 18.89
N SER A 632 -8.60 18.67 19.46
CA SER A 632 -9.88 17.96 19.35
C SER A 632 -10.84 18.38 20.47
N ASN A 633 -12.14 18.31 20.20
CA ASN A 633 -13.17 18.56 21.21
C ASN A 633 -14.10 17.34 21.32
N PRO A 634 -14.02 16.57 22.42
CA PRO A 634 -13.09 16.72 23.55
C PRO A 634 -11.64 16.41 23.16
N PRO A 635 -10.66 16.85 23.97
CA PRO A 635 -9.26 16.42 23.83
C PRO A 635 -9.15 14.89 23.79
N THR A 636 -8.31 14.37 22.93
CA THR A 636 -8.18 12.91 22.72
C THR A 636 -6.79 12.42 23.12
N LEU A 637 -6.74 11.39 23.96
CA LEU A 637 -5.52 10.71 24.39
C LEU A 637 -5.46 9.31 23.76
N ASN A 638 -4.51 9.09 22.86
CA ASN A 638 -4.32 7.78 22.23
C ASN A 638 -3.23 6.99 22.95
N GLN A 639 -3.53 5.79 23.43
CA GLN A 639 -2.61 4.92 24.16
C GLN A 639 -2.48 3.56 23.48
N GLY A 640 -1.29 2.95 23.56
CA GLY A 640 -1.10 1.55 23.19
C GLY A 640 -1.60 0.59 24.30
N ASN A 641 -1.66 -0.69 23.96
CA ASN A 641 -2.10 -1.75 24.89
C ASN A 641 -1.19 -2.99 24.74
N PRO A 642 -0.20 -3.19 25.61
CA PRO A 642 0.68 -4.36 25.56
C PRO A 642 -0.05 -5.67 25.88
N ASP A 643 -1.27 -5.61 26.45
CA ASP A 643 -2.06 -6.77 26.81
C ASP A 643 -2.92 -7.33 25.68
N LEU A 644 -2.81 -6.79 24.48
CA LEU A 644 -3.52 -7.30 23.31
C LEU A 644 -3.19 -8.76 23.03
N GLN A 645 -4.25 -9.56 22.82
CA GLN A 645 -4.12 -10.91 22.30
C GLN A 645 -3.96 -10.88 20.78
N PRO A 646 -3.18 -11.81 20.20
CA PRO A 646 -3.23 -11.99 18.76
C PRO A 646 -4.61 -12.43 18.30
N ARG A 647 -5.04 -11.95 17.15
CA ARG A 647 -6.20 -12.50 16.44
C ARG A 647 -5.94 -13.97 16.17
N ARG A 648 -6.97 -14.81 16.26
CA ARG A 648 -6.93 -16.23 15.91
C ARG A 648 -8.01 -16.51 14.88
N SER A 649 -7.61 -17.01 13.72
CA SER A 649 -8.55 -17.32 12.66
C SER A 649 -8.66 -18.81 12.42
N GLN A 650 -9.89 -19.31 12.26
CA GLN A 650 -10.22 -20.59 11.67
C GLN A 650 -10.67 -20.34 10.23
N ASN A 651 -10.01 -20.95 9.28
CA ASN A 651 -10.22 -20.72 7.85
C ASN A 651 -10.70 -22.01 7.18
N LEU A 652 -11.72 -21.89 6.35
CA LEU A 652 -12.21 -22.93 5.47
C LEU A 652 -12.24 -22.39 4.05
N ASP A 653 -11.69 -23.14 3.12
CA ASP A 653 -11.55 -22.79 1.72
C ASP A 653 -12.03 -23.93 0.82
N LEU A 654 -12.74 -23.61 -0.25
CA LEU A 654 -13.14 -24.56 -1.30
C LEU A 654 -13.01 -23.87 -2.64
N GLY A 655 -12.32 -24.48 -3.59
CA GLY A 655 -12.14 -23.92 -4.93
C GLY A 655 -12.21 -24.97 -6.01
N HIS A 656 -12.65 -24.59 -7.20
CA HIS A 656 -12.60 -25.45 -8.39
C HIS A 656 -12.06 -24.63 -9.56
N ASP A 657 -11.11 -25.25 -10.27
CA ASP A 657 -10.49 -24.68 -11.46
C ASP A 657 -10.76 -25.58 -12.66
N TRP A 658 -11.12 -24.99 -13.81
CA TRP A 658 -11.19 -25.64 -15.11
C TRP A 658 -10.19 -24.97 -16.05
N THR A 659 -9.34 -25.76 -16.68
CA THR A 659 -8.37 -25.29 -17.67
C THR A 659 -8.72 -25.80 -19.04
N PHE A 660 -8.50 -24.96 -20.05
CA PHE A 660 -8.83 -25.22 -21.46
C PHE A 660 -7.67 -24.74 -22.33
N ASP A 661 -7.74 -25.07 -23.63
CA ASP A 661 -6.83 -24.55 -24.66
C ASP A 661 -5.35 -24.82 -24.28
N ASP A 662 -5.01 -26.07 -23.93
CA ASP A 662 -3.68 -26.50 -23.50
C ASP A 662 -3.10 -25.65 -22.35
N GLY A 663 -3.93 -25.23 -21.42
CA GLY A 663 -3.56 -24.40 -20.27
C GLY A 663 -3.49 -22.90 -20.55
N GLY A 664 -3.92 -22.42 -21.73
CA GLY A 664 -4.01 -21.00 -22.06
C GLY A 664 -5.26 -20.29 -21.53
N SER A 665 -6.28 -21.06 -21.15
CA SER A 665 -7.57 -20.55 -20.63
C SER A 665 -7.90 -21.18 -19.28
N LEU A 666 -8.52 -20.40 -18.37
CA LEU A 666 -8.90 -20.80 -17.03
C LEU A 666 -10.27 -20.25 -16.67
N LEU A 667 -11.09 -21.08 -16.03
CA LEU A 667 -12.24 -20.64 -15.23
C LEU A 667 -12.03 -21.12 -13.79
N SER A 668 -12.16 -20.23 -12.81
CA SER A 668 -11.98 -20.56 -11.40
C SER A 668 -13.11 -20.01 -10.54
N ILE A 669 -13.50 -20.78 -9.53
CA ILE A 669 -14.39 -20.35 -8.46
C ILE A 669 -13.75 -20.73 -7.12
N ALA A 670 -13.79 -19.83 -6.14
CA ALA A 670 -13.37 -20.13 -4.78
C ALA A 670 -14.37 -19.56 -3.79
N LEU A 671 -14.67 -20.31 -2.74
CA LEU A 671 -15.49 -19.93 -1.60
C LEU A 671 -14.62 -20.01 -0.35
N PHE A 672 -14.79 -19.08 0.57
CA PHE A 672 -14.08 -19.12 1.83
C PHE A 672 -14.93 -18.64 3.00
N HIS A 673 -14.60 -19.16 4.18
CA HIS A 673 -15.18 -18.75 5.45
C HIS A 673 -14.06 -18.60 6.48
N LYS A 674 -14.08 -17.48 7.23
CA LYS A 674 -13.13 -17.19 8.30
C LYS A 674 -13.91 -16.82 9.57
N THR A 675 -13.50 -17.42 10.69
CA THR A 675 -13.95 -17.02 12.04
C THR A 675 -12.75 -16.50 12.80
N ILE A 676 -12.76 -15.21 13.12
CA ILE A 676 -11.62 -14.48 13.73
C ILE A 676 -11.97 -14.11 15.15
N ASP A 677 -11.34 -14.78 16.11
CA ASP A 677 -11.41 -14.44 17.53
C ASP A 677 -10.40 -13.33 17.86
N ASN A 678 -10.69 -12.57 18.91
CA ASN A 678 -9.82 -11.50 19.43
C ASN A 678 -9.54 -10.39 18.41
N GLU A 679 -10.52 -10.03 17.57
CA GLU A 679 -10.34 -8.91 16.65
C GLU A 679 -9.98 -7.65 17.45
N ILE A 680 -9.19 -6.77 16.85
CA ILE A 680 -8.67 -5.57 17.52
C ILE A 680 -9.39 -4.35 16.97
N PHE A 681 -10.01 -3.60 17.85
CA PHE A 681 -10.67 -2.34 17.53
C PHE A 681 -10.19 -1.22 18.47
N ARG A 682 -10.36 0.02 18.06
CA ARG A 682 -10.04 1.18 18.90
C ARG A 682 -11.22 1.47 19.81
N TYR A 683 -11.07 1.19 21.09
CA TYR A 683 -12.07 1.52 22.11
C TYR A 683 -11.84 2.96 22.58
N GLY A 684 -12.91 3.77 22.61
CA GLY A 684 -12.87 5.15 23.11
C GLY A 684 -13.78 5.32 24.31
N GLN A 685 -13.28 5.96 25.38
CA GLN A 685 -14.06 6.27 26.58
C GLN A 685 -13.71 7.69 27.06
N LEU A 686 -14.74 8.45 27.38
CA LEU A 686 -14.57 9.74 28.08
C LEU A 686 -14.13 9.49 29.52
N GLN A 687 -13.03 10.11 29.91
CA GLN A 687 -12.48 10.08 31.25
C GLN A 687 -12.24 11.51 31.74
N ASN A 688 -12.43 11.74 33.04
CA ASN A 688 -12.02 13.01 33.64
C ASN A 688 -10.55 12.93 34.01
N ILE A 689 -9.71 13.73 33.32
CA ILE A 689 -8.26 13.84 33.58
C ILE A 689 -8.01 15.29 33.98
N ASP A 690 -7.59 15.50 35.23
CA ASP A 690 -7.30 16.82 35.80
C ASP A 690 -8.45 17.83 35.65
N GLY A 691 -9.71 17.34 35.79
CA GLY A 691 -10.92 18.17 35.70
C GLY A 691 -11.44 18.39 34.27
N GLU A 692 -10.73 17.93 33.24
CA GLU A 692 -11.12 18.02 31.84
C GLU A 692 -11.64 16.69 31.31
N GLN A 693 -12.70 16.72 30.50
CA GLN A 693 -13.23 15.53 29.82
C GLN A 693 -12.33 15.18 28.64
N VAL A 694 -11.59 14.09 28.71
CA VAL A 694 -10.67 13.61 27.69
C VAL A 694 -11.19 12.30 27.11
N LEU A 695 -11.27 12.20 25.79
CA LEU A 695 -11.55 10.94 25.09
C LEU A 695 -10.26 10.09 25.08
N VAL A 696 -10.17 9.12 25.97
CA VAL A 696 -9.09 8.15 25.99
C VAL A 696 -9.41 7.03 25.01
N THR A 697 -8.54 6.85 24.00
CA THR A 697 -8.69 5.77 23.02
C THR A 697 -7.55 4.77 23.18
N GLN A 698 -7.90 3.48 23.17
CA GLN A 698 -6.97 2.38 23.34
C GLN A 698 -7.41 1.19 22.47
N PRO A 699 -6.49 0.48 21.78
CA PRO A 699 -6.84 -0.75 21.09
C PRO A 699 -7.22 -1.85 22.11
N ARG A 700 -8.31 -2.56 21.82
CA ARG A 700 -8.83 -3.68 22.63
C ARG A 700 -9.23 -4.84 21.72
N ASN A 701 -9.22 -6.04 22.27
CA ASN A 701 -9.77 -7.21 21.59
C ASN A 701 -11.30 -7.26 21.73
N THR A 702 -11.99 -7.73 20.68
CA THR A 702 -13.43 -8.03 20.76
C THR A 702 -13.66 -9.25 21.65
N ASP A 703 -14.83 -9.29 22.29
CA ASP A 703 -15.30 -10.41 23.11
C ASP A 703 -16.09 -11.45 22.31
N ARG A 704 -16.37 -11.18 21.04
CA ARG A 704 -17.07 -12.07 20.11
C ARG A 704 -16.29 -12.17 18.80
N PRO A 705 -16.37 -13.33 18.13
CA PRO A 705 -15.66 -13.52 16.87
C PRO A 705 -16.25 -12.68 15.75
N VAL A 706 -15.37 -12.19 14.87
CA VAL A 706 -15.73 -11.70 13.54
C VAL A 706 -15.94 -12.89 12.62
N ARG A 707 -17.01 -12.87 11.83
CA ARG A 707 -17.28 -13.87 10.80
C ARG A 707 -17.18 -13.22 9.44
N MET A 708 -16.42 -13.83 8.55
CA MET A 708 -16.18 -13.35 7.21
C MET A 708 -16.43 -14.47 6.20
N ARG A 709 -17.15 -14.16 5.15
CA ARG A 709 -17.47 -15.06 4.03
C ARG A 709 -17.16 -14.36 2.72
N GLY A 710 -16.81 -15.13 1.73
CA GLY A 710 -16.60 -14.56 0.41
C GLY A 710 -16.62 -15.58 -0.70
N ALA A 711 -16.81 -15.04 -1.91
CA ALA A 711 -16.75 -15.77 -3.16
C ALA A 711 -15.83 -15.05 -4.13
N GLU A 712 -14.96 -15.81 -4.79
CA GLU A 712 -14.02 -15.36 -5.80
C GLU A 712 -14.33 -16.08 -7.10
N LEU A 713 -14.49 -15.34 -8.19
CA LEU A 713 -14.66 -15.87 -9.54
C LEU A 713 -13.55 -15.31 -10.41
N GLY A 714 -12.92 -16.14 -11.23
CA GLY A 714 -11.87 -15.74 -12.16
C GLY A 714 -12.00 -16.44 -13.50
N ALA A 715 -11.75 -15.71 -14.56
CA ALA A 715 -11.73 -16.26 -15.92
C ALA A 715 -10.59 -15.64 -16.71
N ILE A 716 -9.87 -16.48 -17.46
CA ILE A 716 -8.91 -16.08 -18.49
C ILE A 716 -9.29 -16.85 -19.74
N LYS A 717 -9.48 -16.17 -20.87
CA LYS A 717 -9.88 -16.80 -22.13
C LYS A 717 -9.09 -16.23 -23.29
N GLU A 718 -8.39 -17.12 -23.99
CA GLU A 718 -7.85 -16.87 -25.32
C GLU A 718 -8.99 -16.97 -26.34
N LEU A 719 -9.19 -15.94 -27.16
CA LEU A 719 -10.32 -15.88 -28.09
C LEU A 719 -10.00 -16.46 -29.46
N GLY A 720 -8.72 -16.55 -29.84
CA GLY A 720 -8.29 -17.09 -31.13
C GLY A 720 -8.74 -18.53 -31.42
N PRO A 721 -8.61 -19.46 -30.46
CA PRO A 721 -9.07 -20.84 -30.62
C PRO A 721 -10.58 -20.94 -30.82
N TRP A 722 -11.33 -19.99 -30.26
CA TRP A 722 -12.80 -19.96 -30.41
C TRP A 722 -13.26 -19.28 -31.71
N LEU A 723 -12.60 -18.14 -32.05
CA LEU A 723 -12.93 -17.38 -33.25
C LEU A 723 -11.62 -16.88 -33.91
N PRO A 724 -11.18 -17.47 -35.04
CA PRO A 724 -9.89 -17.13 -35.68
C PRO A 724 -9.72 -15.63 -36.02
N ALA A 725 -10.80 -14.91 -36.24
CA ALA A 725 -10.78 -13.47 -36.46
C ALA A 725 -10.29 -12.69 -35.23
N LEU A 726 -10.39 -13.26 -34.04
CA LEU A 726 -9.93 -12.69 -32.76
C LEU A 726 -8.58 -13.27 -32.30
N ALA A 727 -7.82 -13.87 -33.23
CA ALA A 727 -6.49 -14.38 -32.92
C ALA A 727 -5.60 -13.27 -32.39
N GLY A 728 -4.93 -13.55 -31.26
CA GLY A 728 -4.11 -12.58 -30.54
C GLY A 728 -4.86 -11.79 -29.48
N LEU A 729 -6.16 -11.96 -29.35
CA LEU A 729 -6.96 -11.31 -28.30
C LEU A 729 -7.21 -12.29 -27.14
N SER A 730 -6.99 -11.82 -25.91
CA SER A 730 -7.35 -12.54 -24.68
C SER A 730 -8.08 -11.64 -23.69
N VAL A 731 -8.97 -12.22 -22.92
CA VAL A 731 -9.75 -11.53 -21.87
C VAL A 731 -9.47 -12.17 -20.54
N GLY A 732 -9.12 -11.36 -19.54
CA GLY A 732 -9.04 -11.74 -18.14
C GLY A 732 -10.11 -11.00 -17.35
N ALA A 733 -10.85 -11.71 -16.50
CA ALA A 733 -11.83 -11.10 -15.61
C ALA A 733 -11.79 -11.77 -14.25
N ASN A 734 -11.94 -10.99 -13.19
CA ASN A 734 -12.19 -11.55 -11.86
C ASN A 734 -13.11 -10.66 -11.04
N VAL A 735 -13.86 -11.30 -10.16
CA VAL A 735 -14.73 -10.62 -9.19
C VAL A 735 -14.63 -11.30 -7.84
N THR A 736 -14.69 -10.48 -6.79
CA THR A 736 -14.72 -10.95 -5.40
C THR A 736 -15.85 -10.28 -4.67
N PHE A 737 -16.61 -11.06 -3.92
CA PHE A 737 -17.67 -10.60 -3.02
C PHE A 737 -17.30 -10.96 -1.59
N LEU A 738 -17.51 -10.02 -0.67
CA LEU A 738 -17.15 -10.12 0.75
C LEU A 738 -18.35 -9.75 1.61
N ASP A 739 -18.59 -10.55 2.64
CA ASP A 739 -19.61 -10.33 3.67
C ASP A 739 -18.99 -10.54 5.04
N VAL A 740 -19.27 -9.63 5.99
CA VAL A 740 -18.66 -9.61 7.32
C VAL A 740 -19.67 -9.28 8.40
N ASP A 741 -19.64 -10.05 9.48
CA ASP A 741 -20.25 -9.73 10.76
C ASP A 741 -19.15 -9.33 11.74
N TYR A 742 -19.03 -8.04 12.05
CA TYR A 742 -18.03 -7.48 12.96
C TYR A 742 -18.69 -6.91 14.22
N PRO A 743 -18.79 -7.69 15.32
CA PRO A 743 -19.36 -7.21 16.57
C PRO A 743 -18.35 -6.33 17.32
N VAL A 744 -18.79 -5.15 17.76
CA VAL A 744 -17.99 -4.20 18.55
C VAL A 744 -18.73 -3.74 19.78
N VAL A 745 -17.98 -3.43 20.84
CA VAL A 745 -18.45 -2.77 22.05
C VAL A 745 -18.03 -1.31 21.99
N LEU A 746 -18.98 -0.41 22.19
CA LEU A 746 -18.76 1.03 22.11
C LEU A 746 -18.33 1.60 23.46
N GLY A 747 -17.82 2.84 23.46
CA GLY A 747 -17.35 3.53 24.64
C GLY A 747 -18.43 3.76 25.71
N ASP A 748 -19.70 3.83 25.31
CA ASP A 748 -20.86 3.90 26.18
C ASP A 748 -21.33 2.52 26.72
N GLY A 749 -20.62 1.44 26.39
CA GLY A 749 -20.94 0.06 26.73
C GLY A 749 -22.00 -0.60 25.84
N SER A 750 -22.59 0.12 24.91
CA SER A 750 -23.55 -0.46 23.95
C SER A 750 -22.84 -1.38 22.96
N ARG A 751 -23.60 -2.27 22.30
CA ARG A 751 -23.06 -3.24 21.32
C ARG A 751 -23.72 -3.04 19.97
N THR A 752 -22.92 -3.20 18.95
CA THR A 752 -23.40 -3.18 17.56
C THR A 752 -22.62 -4.17 16.71
N THR A 753 -23.15 -4.50 15.54
CA THR A 753 -22.47 -5.32 14.55
C THR A 753 -22.30 -4.49 13.27
N LEU A 754 -21.07 -4.37 12.82
CA LEU A 754 -20.72 -3.71 11.58
C LEU A 754 -20.64 -4.75 10.46
N SER A 755 -20.96 -4.33 9.23
CA SER A 755 -20.94 -5.19 8.04
C SER A 755 -19.67 -5.10 7.22
N VAL A 756 -18.63 -4.43 7.74
CA VAL A 756 -17.33 -4.24 7.12
C VAL A 756 -16.24 -4.13 8.18
N LEU A 757 -15.05 -4.62 7.87
CA LEU A 757 -13.82 -4.28 8.58
C LEU A 757 -13.21 -2.99 7.99
N PRO A 758 -12.36 -2.27 8.75
CA PRO A 758 -11.64 -1.12 8.21
C PRO A 758 -10.82 -1.46 6.97
N GLN A 759 -10.88 -0.61 5.95
CA GLN A 759 -10.22 -0.76 4.64
C GLN A 759 -10.69 -1.99 3.82
N GLN A 760 -11.83 -2.57 4.16
CA GLN A 760 -12.39 -3.72 3.47
C GLN A 760 -13.48 -3.29 2.48
N PRO A 761 -13.31 -3.47 1.16
CA PRO A 761 -14.38 -3.31 0.19
C PRO A 761 -15.31 -4.54 0.21
N LYS A 762 -16.61 -4.33 -0.01
CA LYS A 762 -17.58 -5.45 -0.16
C LYS A 762 -17.44 -6.19 -1.48
N GLN A 763 -16.89 -5.55 -2.48
CA GLN A 763 -16.72 -6.13 -3.82
C GLN A 763 -15.50 -5.56 -4.53
N LEU A 764 -14.87 -6.42 -5.35
CA LEU A 764 -13.75 -6.10 -6.22
C LEU A 764 -14.06 -6.62 -7.62
N TRP A 765 -13.72 -5.86 -8.65
CA TRP A 765 -13.89 -6.23 -10.05
C TRP A 765 -12.64 -5.87 -10.83
N ASN A 766 -12.19 -6.79 -11.68
CA ASN A 766 -11.11 -6.53 -12.63
C ASN A 766 -11.49 -7.10 -14.00
N LEU A 767 -11.19 -6.34 -15.04
CA LEU A 767 -11.34 -6.75 -16.43
C LEU A 767 -10.09 -6.31 -17.20
N THR A 768 -9.46 -7.25 -17.89
CA THR A 768 -8.27 -6.99 -18.69
C THR A 768 -8.49 -7.51 -20.10
N LEU A 769 -8.25 -6.68 -21.10
CA LEU A 769 -8.25 -7.01 -22.49
C LEU A 769 -6.82 -6.91 -23.03
N ASN A 770 -6.27 -8.02 -23.48
CA ASN A 770 -4.93 -8.07 -24.05
C ASN A 770 -5.01 -8.39 -25.55
N TYR A 771 -4.18 -7.71 -26.33
CA TYR A 771 -4.05 -7.93 -27.77
C TYR A 771 -2.57 -8.06 -28.12
N ALA A 772 -2.22 -9.10 -28.89
CA ALA A 772 -0.89 -9.26 -29.46
C ALA A 772 -0.99 -9.95 -30.82
N ARG A 773 -0.66 -9.20 -31.87
CA ARG A 773 -0.61 -9.72 -33.23
C ARG A 773 0.45 -8.96 -34.02
N GLY A 774 1.39 -9.70 -34.58
CA GLY A 774 2.53 -9.10 -35.26
C GLY A 774 3.36 -8.23 -34.33
N PRO A 775 3.76 -7.02 -34.74
CA PRO A 775 4.56 -6.13 -33.89
C PRO A 775 3.73 -5.34 -32.85
N LEU A 776 2.40 -5.40 -32.91
CA LEU A 776 1.51 -4.61 -32.04
C LEU A 776 1.08 -5.43 -30.83
N ARG A 777 1.27 -4.85 -29.65
CA ARG A 777 0.77 -5.35 -28.38
C ARG A 777 -0.03 -4.25 -27.67
N GLY A 778 -1.11 -4.63 -26.99
CA GLY A 778 -1.92 -3.69 -26.24
C GLY A 778 -2.56 -4.34 -25.04
N THR A 779 -2.74 -3.59 -23.98
CA THR A 779 -3.48 -3.99 -22.78
C THR A 779 -4.38 -2.84 -22.33
N LEU A 780 -5.65 -3.14 -22.15
CA LEU A 780 -6.61 -2.25 -21.50
C LEU A 780 -7.06 -2.94 -20.21
N ALA A 781 -6.86 -2.32 -19.07
CA ALA A 781 -7.24 -2.87 -17.78
C ALA A 781 -8.17 -1.93 -17.03
N TRP A 782 -9.32 -2.44 -16.63
CA TRP A 782 -10.25 -1.77 -15.74
C TRP A 782 -10.28 -2.50 -14.40
N SER A 783 -10.23 -1.75 -13.32
CA SER A 783 -10.41 -2.25 -11.96
C SER A 783 -11.38 -1.38 -11.20
N ARG A 784 -12.24 -2.01 -10.39
CA ARG A 784 -13.15 -1.34 -9.46
C ARG A 784 -12.99 -1.88 -8.06
N THR A 785 -12.63 -1.01 -7.14
CA THR A 785 -12.71 -1.24 -5.70
C THR A 785 -14.03 -0.67 -5.21
N GLY A 786 -14.87 -1.50 -4.58
CA GLY A 786 -16.13 -1.06 -3.98
C GLY A 786 -15.90 -0.09 -2.84
N GLU A 787 -17.01 0.41 -2.28
CA GLU A 787 -16.97 1.25 -1.09
C GLU A 787 -16.18 0.58 0.04
N LEU A 788 -15.37 1.36 0.74
CA LEU A 788 -14.61 0.89 1.90
C LEU A 788 -14.66 1.89 3.06
N TRP A 789 -14.68 1.38 4.28
CA TRP A 789 -14.54 2.19 5.48
C TRP A 789 -13.08 2.61 5.68
N ASP A 790 -12.84 3.93 5.74
CA ASP A 790 -11.51 4.49 6.03
C ASP A 790 -11.27 4.47 7.55
N ASP A 791 -10.22 3.77 7.99
CA ASP A 791 -9.88 3.59 9.40
C ASP A 791 -9.06 4.73 10.01
N ARG A 792 -8.77 5.79 9.25
CA ARG A 792 -7.98 6.92 9.77
C ARG A 792 -8.65 7.65 10.92
N TYR A 793 -10.00 7.68 10.92
CA TYR A 793 -10.80 8.38 11.93
C TYR A 793 -11.96 7.53 12.43
N PRO A 794 -11.71 6.29 12.93
CA PRO A 794 -12.79 5.44 13.41
C PRO A 794 -13.36 6.02 14.70
N ASN A 795 -14.67 6.09 14.80
CA ASN A 795 -15.36 6.51 16.01
C ASN A 795 -16.18 5.36 16.58
N TYR A 796 -15.83 4.93 17.78
CA TYR A 796 -16.49 3.87 18.52
C TYR A 796 -17.05 4.34 19.87
N SER A 797 -17.23 5.66 20.08
CA SER A 797 -17.70 6.20 21.36
C SER A 797 -19.12 5.76 21.66
N ASN A 798 -20.02 5.92 20.70
CA ASN A 798 -21.42 5.49 20.76
C ASN A 798 -22.01 5.43 19.34
N GLN A 799 -23.21 4.86 19.18
CA GLN A 799 -23.87 4.76 17.88
C GLN A 799 -24.24 6.10 17.26
N GLN A 800 -24.49 7.13 18.06
CA GLN A 800 -24.83 8.45 17.55
C GLN A 800 -23.65 9.09 16.82
N GLU A 801 -22.43 8.83 17.28
CA GLU A 801 -21.19 9.34 16.70
C GLU A 801 -20.71 8.57 15.45
N PHE A 802 -21.36 7.45 15.09
CA PHE A 802 -20.99 6.68 13.90
C PHE A 802 -21.12 7.45 12.61
N TYR A 803 -21.89 8.51 12.55
CA TYR A 803 -21.96 9.39 11.39
C TYR A 803 -20.61 10.02 11.02
N ARG A 804 -19.65 10.07 11.95
CA ARG A 804 -18.30 10.58 11.72
C ARG A 804 -17.39 9.57 11.02
N ASN A 805 -17.79 8.29 10.98
CA ASN A 805 -17.02 7.29 10.26
C ASN A 805 -17.02 7.61 8.76
N ARG A 806 -15.84 7.63 8.18
CA ARG A 806 -15.62 8.04 6.82
C ARG A 806 -15.58 6.85 5.88
N TYR A 807 -16.29 6.95 4.76
CA TYR A 807 -16.35 5.92 3.73
C TYR A 807 -15.80 6.46 2.42
N GLN A 808 -14.78 5.79 1.87
CA GLN A 808 -14.34 6.03 0.50
C GLN A 808 -15.37 5.45 -0.45
N GLN A 809 -15.81 6.27 -1.41
CA GLN A 809 -16.73 5.83 -2.44
C GLN A 809 -16.03 4.93 -3.46
N PRO A 810 -16.79 4.12 -4.24
CA PRO A 810 -16.19 3.21 -5.21
C PRO A 810 -15.19 3.90 -6.13
N LEU A 811 -14.05 3.25 -6.33
CA LEU A 811 -12.95 3.76 -7.12
C LEU A 811 -12.77 2.91 -8.37
N ASP A 812 -12.92 3.51 -9.54
CA ASP A 812 -12.66 2.89 -10.84
C ASP A 812 -11.30 3.35 -11.39
N ARG A 813 -10.52 2.43 -11.93
CA ARG A 813 -9.27 2.70 -12.65
C ARG A 813 -9.33 2.10 -14.03
N LEU A 814 -8.99 2.88 -15.04
CA LEU A 814 -8.85 2.42 -16.41
C LEU A 814 -7.44 2.80 -16.90
N ASP A 815 -6.63 1.78 -17.18
CA ASP A 815 -5.25 1.92 -17.60
C ASP A 815 -5.07 1.33 -19.00
N LEU A 816 -4.28 1.97 -19.85
CA LEU A 816 -3.99 1.55 -21.22
C LEU A 816 -2.48 1.50 -21.43
N LYS A 817 -2.03 0.43 -22.06
CA LYS A 817 -0.69 0.35 -22.66
C LYS A 817 -0.78 -0.13 -24.09
N LEU A 818 -0.08 0.56 -24.96
CA LEU A 818 0.17 0.13 -26.33
C LEU A 818 1.68 0.01 -26.53
N ALA A 819 2.13 -1.03 -27.18
CA ALA A 819 3.52 -1.23 -27.52
C ALA A 819 3.66 -1.71 -28.97
N TRP A 820 4.67 -1.20 -29.65
CA TRP A 820 5.01 -1.58 -31.01
C TRP A 820 6.47 -2.03 -31.07
N ASP A 821 6.70 -3.28 -31.46
CA ASP A 821 8.00 -3.85 -31.69
C ASP A 821 8.56 -3.33 -33.03
N VAL A 822 9.37 -2.28 -32.98
CA VAL A 822 10.02 -1.66 -34.15
C VAL A 822 11.02 -2.63 -34.76
N SER A 823 11.66 -3.42 -33.92
CA SER A 823 12.57 -4.52 -34.29
C SER A 823 12.57 -5.58 -33.17
N PRO A 824 13.21 -6.74 -33.38
CA PRO A 824 13.34 -7.74 -32.30
C PRO A 824 14.03 -7.21 -31.04
N ALA A 825 14.85 -6.18 -31.18
CA ALA A 825 15.60 -5.57 -30.08
C ALA A 825 14.97 -4.28 -29.52
N VAL A 826 14.06 -3.63 -30.23
CA VAL A 826 13.55 -2.30 -29.85
C VAL A 826 12.03 -2.26 -29.92
N ALA A 827 11.40 -1.87 -28.84
CA ALA A 827 9.97 -1.57 -28.76
C ALA A 827 9.73 -0.14 -28.28
N VAL A 828 8.72 0.51 -28.82
CA VAL A 828 8.20 1.78 -28.31
C VAL A 828 6.85 1.54 -27.62
N SER A 829 6.54 2.34 -26.61
CA SER A 829 5.27 2.20 -25.86
C SER A 829 4.62 3.54 -25.59
N LEU A 830 3.28 3.50 -25.48
CA LEU A 830 2.44 4.53 -24.91
C LEU A 830 1.75 3.95 -23.68
N ASP A 831 1.99 4.57 -22.55
CA ASP A 831 1.41 4.18 -21.26
C ASP A 831 0.45 5.30 -20.79
N VAL A 832 -0.80 4.96 -20.46
CA VAL A 832 -1.79 5.89 -19.91
C VAL A 832 -2.39 5.28 -18.65
N LEU A 833 -2.14 5.91 -17.50
CA LEU A 833 -2.74 5.53 -16.23
C LEU A 833 -3.90 6.43 -15.90
N ASN A 834 -4.93 5.85 -15.25
CA ASN A 834 -6.15 6.55 -14.86
C ASN A 834 -6.76 7.35 -16.02
N LEU A 835 -6.99 6.70 -17.15
CA LEU A 835 -7.47 7.31 -18.39
C LEU A 835 -8.74 8.15 -18.20
N THR A 836 -9.61 7.76 -17.26
CA THR A 836 -10.86 8.47 -16.94
C THR A 836 -10.66 9.67 -16.02
N GLY A 837 -9.46 9.83 -15.44
CA GLY A 837 -9.17 10.92 -14.50
C GLY A 837 -9.97 10.83 -13.20
N GLN A 838 -10.40 9.64 -12.78
CA GLN A 838 -11.20 9.50 -11.56
C GLN A 838 -10.37 9.84 -10.33
N GLY A 839 -10.93 10.71 -9.47
CA GLY A 839 -10.40 11.07 -8.17
C GLY A 839 -11.02 10.27 -7.04
N TYR A 840 -10.81 10.74 -5.80
CA TYR A 840 -11.34 10.12 -4.59
C TYR A 840 -12.47 10.96 -4.01
N GLU A 841 -13.52 10.30 -3.56
CA GLU A 841 -14.61 10.91 -2.78
C GLU A 841 -14.80 10.13 -1.49
N TYR A 842 -14.87 10.87 -0.39
CA TYR A 842 -15.13 10.31 0.95
C TYR A 842 -16.42 10.91 1.50
N ARG A 843 -17.23 10.07 2.13
CA ARG A 843 -18.50 10.49 2.72
C ARG A 843 -18.59 10.15 4.19
N ILE A 844 -19.35 10.97 4.93
CA ILE A 844 -19.76 10.78 6.32
C ILE A 844 -21.29 10.87 6.41
N GLY A 845 -21.83 10.59 7.57
CA GLY A 845 -23.27 10.58 7.79
C GLY A 845 -23.76 9.16 8.04
N ARG A 846 -24.97 8.99 8.62
CA ARG A 846 -25.54 7.66 8.86
C ARG A 846 -25.85 6.90 7.59
N HIS A 847 -26.17 7.63 6.52
CA HIS A 847 -26.43 7.10 5.18
C HIS A 847 -25.44 7.66 4.18
N GLN A 848 -24.28 8.18 4.64
CA GLN A 848 -23.23 8.77 3.81
C GLN A 848 -23.73 9.95 2.96
N GLU A 849 -24.68 10.70 3.52
CA GLU A 849 -25.33 11.83 2.86
C GLU A 849 -24.41 13.04 2.65
N TYR A 850 -23.34 13.16 3.43
CA TYR A 850 -22.42 14.31 3.38
C TYR A 850 -21.08 13.96 2.75
N VAL A 851 -20.67 14.68 1.72
CA VAL A 851 -19.31 14.62 1.21
C VAL A 851 -18.36 15.23 2.24
N GLN A 852 -17.46 14.42 2.76
CA GLN A 852 -16.45 14.86 3.70
C GLN A 852 -15.18 15.34 2.99
N SER A 853 -14.75 14.64 1.94
CA SER A 853 -13.55 15.00 1.18
C SER A 853 -13.71 14.60 -0.28
N ALA A 854 -13.22 15.45 -1.18
CA ALA A 854 -13.14 15.18 -2.62
C ALA A 854 -11.76 15.59 -3.13
N TRP A 855 -11.11 14.68 -3.86
CA TRP A 855 -9.79 14.87 -4.47
C TRP A 855 -9.92 14.69 -5.97
N LYS A 856 -9.33 15.56 -6.76
CA LYS A 856 -9.20 15.34 -8.20
C LYS A 856 -7.88 14.66 -8.51
N MET A 857 -7.97 13.78 -9.49
CA MET A 857 -6.82 13.14 -10.13
C MET A 857 -6.95 13.35 -11.64
N ALA A 858 -5.85 13.24 -12.36
CA ALA A 858 -5.82 13.29 -13.81
C ALA A 858 -5.06 12.11 -14.39
N PRO A 859 -5.26 11.81 -15.69
CA PRO A 859 -4.45 10.83 -16.38
C PRO A 859 -2.97 11.17 -16.33
N THR A 860 -2.14 10.13 -16.26
CA THR A 860 -0.70 10.22 -16.51
C THR A 860 -0.39 9.57 -17.84
N VAL A 861 0.27 10.29 -18.75
CA VAL A 861 0.61 9.82 -20.10
C VAL A 861 2.13 9.77 -20.22
N MET A 862 2.66 8.63 -20.67
CA MET A 862 4.10 8.43 -20.89
C MET A 862 4.37 7.77 -22.23
N LEU A 863 5.44 8.18 -22.87
CA LEU A 863 6.04 7.50 -24.02
C LEU A 863 7.33 6.80 -23.57
N GLY A 864 7.56 5.60 -24.06
CA GLY A 864 8.69 4.78 -23.66
C GLY A 864 9.41 4.12 -24.83
N VAL A 865 10.70 3.83 -24.59
CA VAL A 865 11.52 2.99 -25.45
C VAL A 865 12.09 1.87 -24.58
N ASN A 866 11.98 0.64 -25.08
CA ASN A 866 12.52 -0.56 -24.45
C ASN A 866 13.51 -1.18 -25.43
N VAL A 867 14.72 -1.48 -24.94
CA VAL A 867 15.78 -2.14 -25.71
C VAL A 867 16.10 -3.47 -25.04
N LYS A 868 16.20 -4.53 -25.83
CA LYS A 868 16.56 -5.88 -25.38
C LYS A 868 17.70 -6.40 -26.29
N LEU A 869 18.86 -6.67 -25.68
CA LEU A 869 20.09 -7.16 -26.33
C LEU A 869 20.47 -8.53 -25.78
#